data_984926d0f9bbd538b232ae0f228e6eb7
#
_entry.id   984926d0f9bbd538b232ae0f228e6eb7
#
_cell.length_a   1.000
_cell.length_b   1.000
_cell.length_c   1.000
_cell.angle_alpha   90.00
_cell.angle_beta   90.00
_cell.angle_gamma   90.00
#
_symmetry.space_group_name_H-M   'P 1'
#
loop_
_entity.id
_entity.type
_entity.pdbx_description
1 polymer ?
#
loop_
_entity_poly.entity_id
_entity_poly.type
_entity_poly.pdbx_seq_one_letter_code
_entity_poly.pdbx_strand_id
1 'polypeptide(L)'
;MRRSPRFSPLWLALLAGPLCSGLVLASPEVHLYVDGKPVAEALTLDKGTVSLTHKLDKGSHQIRIGDAGNSCGTSFGPTEAKPLPFGTAQPMDKCAKGTSFTLRVMLAGDYEFTFNPDTPSLKVLRATRKSEFKRQPPAEPCIAWDGGPVTVSLKGVWPDGTRLRDAYSKQEAVVKQGKLTLTPSKESGGLLLLEPVKAAKQAPFSWDQASVYFLLTDRFHNGDPANDHSFGRQKDGQDEVATWHGGDFKGLTEKLDYIKSLGMNAIWITPMVEQVHGFIGGGEQGNFPFYAYHGYWALDFTKIDPNYGNEESLRTLVDEAHKRGMRIILDVVMNHAGYATLADLQDLGLTDLTQNSGKLPATWNQWRPSGGLNWHGYNQFIDYQSPDWNKWWGPDWVRAGLPGYPQPGTDDVTGTVAGLPDFLTESTKPVGLPPLLAAKKDTRAKALPNASVSDYLIAWHTDWVRRFGIDGFRADTVKHLEPAVWAKLKQAGTAALKEWKAANPDKALDDLPFYMVGEVWDHGVAKDFWYQNGFDSLINFDYQREFALPQAQCMAGSDPTYASYASRINQDPEFNVLSYISSHDTKLFFGDYQDVPLQRRVANSFMLLPGGIQLYYGDESGRGLAKDGGVFDQSVRSDMNWQEIGSGEKAELVKHWQRLGQFRAAHPAIAAGSHKKLSDAPYSFVREKGADKVVVVFAGRQP
;
A
#
# COMPACT_ATOMS: atom_id res chain seq x y z
N MET A 1 -34.55 57.88 15.83
CA MET A 1 -35.18 58.65 16.96
C MET A 1 -34.74 58.04 18.27
N ARG A 2 -34.09 58.87 19.10
CA ARG A 2 -34.10 58.93 20.58
C ARG A 2 -33.79 57.63 21.34
N ARG A 3 -32.86 57.46 22.19
CA ARG A 3 -31.98 58.25 23.09
C ARG A 3 -31.65 57.30 24.26
N SER A 4 -30.40 57.16 24.59
CA SER A 4 -29.93 56.69 25.90
C SER A 4 -30.26 57.68 26.99
N PRO A 5 -30.18 57.29 28.26
CA PRO A 5 -29.02 57.77 29.01
C PRO A 5 -28.38 56.85 30.05
N ARG A 6 -27.15 57.24 30.37
CA ARG A 6 -26.23 56.85 31.46
C ARG A 6 -26.80 57.09 32.86
N PHE A 7 -26.23 56.39 33.90
CA PHE A 7 -25.57 56.95 35.10
C PHE A 7 -25.06 55.84 36.04
N SER A 8 -23.78 55.91 36.38
CA SER A 8 -23.13 55.42 37.62
C SER A 8 -23.27 56.51 38.72
N PRO A 9 -22.84 56.38 39.99
CA PRO A 9 -21.71 55.59 40.57
C PRO A 9 -21.87 55.08 42.05
N LEU A 10 -20.82 54.35 42.49
CA LEU A 10 -20.23 54.15 43.85
C LEU A 10 -21.10 53.92 45.08
N TRP A 11 -20.73 52.89 45.85
CA TRP A 11 -20.26 53.00 47.25
C TRP A 11 -19.44 51.73 47.66
N LEU A 12 -18.27 52.00 48.27
CA LEU A 12 -17.37 51.03 48.95
C LEU A 12 -18.03 50.50 50.25
N ALA A 13 -17.84 49.21 50.51
CA ALA A 13 -17.79 48.67 51.85
C ALA A 13 -16.80 47.51 51.92
N LEU A 14 -15.68 47.73 52.62
CA LEU A 14 -14.77 46.71 53.08
C LEU A 14 -15.46 45.83 54.13
N LEU A 15 -15.43 44.49 53.92
CA LEU A 15 -15.50 43.53 55.02
C LEU A 15 -14.53 42.40 54.69
N ALA A 16 -13.52 42.29 55.57
CA ALA A 16 -12.54 41.20 55.59
C ALA A 16 -13.24 39.89 55.98
N GLY A 17 -13.23 38.90 55.11
CA GLY A 17 -13.55 37.50 55.41
C GLY A 17 -12.33 36.62 55.13
N PRO A 18 -12.17 35.49 55.82
CA PRO A 18 -10.92 34.73 55.83
C PRO A 18 -10.58 34.12 54.51
N LEU A 19 -9.32 34.20 54.11
CA LEU A 19 -8.70 33.47 53.02
C LEU A 19 -8.84 31.95 53.25
N CYS A 20 -9.86 31.35 52.68
CA CYS A 20 -9.82 29.92 52.38
C CYS A 20 -8.90 29.75 51.18
N SER A 21 -7.65 29.43 51.45
CA SER A 21 -6.78 28.79 50.45
C SER A 21 -7.42 27.47 50.03
N GLY A 22 -8.23 27.52 49.00
CA GLY A 22 -8.69 26.33 48.30
C GLY A 22 -7.47 25.60 47.77
N LEU A 23 -7.12 24.48 48.38
CA LEU A 23 -6.30 23.47 47.74
C LEU A 23 -7.00 23.15 46.41
N VAL A 24 -6.45 23.60 45.30
CA VAL A 24 -6.73 23.05 43.97
C VAL A 24 -6.17 21.64 44.06
N LEU A 25 -7.03 20.68 44.40
CA LEU A 25 -6.73 19.26 44.20
C LEU A 25 -6.48 19.10 42.71
N ALA A 26 -5.22 18.87 42.35
CA ALA A 26 -4.88 18.48 40.96
C ALA A 26 -5.82 17.33 40.58
N SER A 27 -6.45 17.46 39.43
CA SER A 27 -7.26 16.35 38.88
C SER A 27 -6.40 15.10 38.82
N PRO A 28 -6.90 13.94 39.27
CA PRO A 28 -6.10 12.72 39.28
C PRO A 28 -5.60 12.41 37.86
N GLU A 29 -4.31 12.14 37.75
CA GLU A 29 -3.71 11.74 36.45
C GLU A 29 -4.29 10.39 36.02
N VAL A 30 -4.73 10.31 34.77
CA VAL A 30 -5.27 9.11 34.16
C VAL A 30 -4.23 8.49 33.26
N HIS A 31 -4.01 7.18 33.39
CA HIS A 31 -3.03 6.44 32.61
C HIS A 31 -3.65 5.21 31.95
N LEU A 32 -3.02 4.75 30.88
CA LEU A 32 -3.14 3.37 30.42
C LEU A 32 -2.41 2.46 31.42
N TYR A 33 -3.05 1.42 31.88
CA TYR A 33 -2.44 0.38 32.70
C TYR A 33 -2.24 -0.88 31.88
N VAL A 34 -1.02 -1.39 31.92
CA VAL A 34 -0.64 -2.66 31.34
C VAL A 34 -0.14 -3.57 32.46
N ASP A 35 -0.77 -4.71 32.66
CA ASP A 35 -0.45 -5.69 33.71
C ASP A 35 -0.37 -5.05 35.11
N GLY A 36 -1.30 -4.15 35.38
CA GLY A 36 -1.41 -3.43 36.65
C GLY A 36 -0.43 -2.27 36.84
N LYS A 37 0.46 -2.01 35.89
CA LYS A 37 1.43 -0.91 35.94
C LYS A 37 0.99 0.25 35.06
N PRO A 38 1.05 1.52 35.52
CA PRO A 38 0.75 2.66 34.69
C PRO A 38 1.84 2.87 33.64
N VAL A 39 1.43 3.15 32.41
CA VAL A 39 2.33 3.67 31.38
C VAL A 39 2.71 5.11 31.77
N ALA A 40 3.96 5.49 31.57
CA ALA A 40 4.51 6.75 32.08
C ALA A 40 3.79 8.01 31.56
N GLU A 41 3.24 7.95 30.35
CA GLU A 41 2.50 9.06 29.75
C GLU A 41 1.07 9.12 30.30
N ALA A 42 0.68 10.28 30.86
CA ALA A 42 -0.67 10.53 31.33
C ALA A 42 -1.61 10.86 30.17
N LEU A 43 -2.83 10.37 30.24
CA LEU A 43 -3.90 10.64 29.26
C LEU A 43 -4.66 11.91 29.66
N THR A 44 -4.74 12.87 28.77
CA THR A 44 -5.57 14.06 28.94
C THR A 44 -7.03 13.72 28.61
N LEU A 45 -7.94 13.94 29.55
CA LEU A 45 -9.38 13.67 29.35
C LEU A 45 -10.13 14.86 28.75
N ASP A 46 -9.43 15.92 28.37
CA ASP A 46 -10.02 17.09 27.71
C ASP A 46 -10.39 16.69 26.29
N LYS A 47 -11.63 16.94 25.94
CA LYS A 47 -12.34 16.62 24.69
C LYS A 47 -11.50 16.08 23.52
N GLY A 48 -11.84 14.90 23.06
CA GLY A 48 -11.29 14.27 21.87
C GLY A 48 -10.58 12.94 22.12
N THR A 49 -10.22 12.29 21.06
CA THR A 49 -9.54 10.99 21.07
C THR A 49 -8.05 11.18 21.42
N VAL A 50 -7.54 10.39 22.36
CA VAL A 50 -6.13 10.38 22.78
C VAL A 50 -5.49 9.08 22.33
N SER A 51 -4.31 9.17 21.72
CA SER A 51 -3.52 7.99 21.34
C SER A 51 -2.17 8.02 22.05
N LEU A 52 -1.72 6.84 22.49
CA LEU A 52 -0.37 6.63 23.02
C LEU A 52 0.20 5.32 22.47
N THR A 53 1.52 5.25 22.38
CA THR A 53 2.24 4.04 21.95
C THR A 53 2.97 3.42 23.11
N HIS A 54 2.83 2.10 23.29
CA HIS A 54 3.52 1.35 24.34
C HIS A 54 4.05 0.04 23.80
N LYS A 55 5.26 -0.34 24.22
CA LYS A 55 5.89 -1.59 23.82
C LYS A 55 5.34 -2.76 24.63
N LEU A 56 4.89 -3.80 23.95
CA LEU A 56 4.44 -5.05 24.56
C LEU A 56 5.29 -6.22 24.11
N ASP A 57 5.53 -7.14 25.03
CA ASP A 57 6.14 -8.43 24.71
C ASP A 57 5.07 -9.45 24.22
N LYS A 58 5.52 -10.55 23.63
CA LYS A 58 4.62 -11.66 23.29
C LYS A 58 4.00 -12.23 24.55
N GLY A 59 2.66 -12.30 24.60
CA GLY A 59 1.95 -12.82 25.78
C GLY A 59 0.52 -12.30 25.90
N SER A 60 -0.06 -12.52 27.07
CA SER A 60 -1.38 -12.02 27.41
C SER A 60 -1.24 -10.87 28.40
N HIS A 61 -1.79 -9.72 28.08
CA HIS A 61 -1.70 -8.50 28.86
C HIS A 61 -3.04 -8.02 29.37
N GLN A 62 -3.10 -7.49 30.58
CA GLN A 62 -4.29 -6.90 31.18
C GLN A 62 -4.30 -5.39 30.94
N ILE A 63 -5.29 -4.89 30.21
CA ILE A 63 -5.36 -3.50 29.75
C ILE A 63 -6.55 -2.78 30.38
N ARG A 64 -6.34 -1.63 31.01
CA ARG A 64 -7.39 -0.71 31.50
C ARG A 64 -6.92 0.74 31.45
N ILE A 65 -7.84 1.67 31.56
CA ILE A 65 -7.56 3.09 31.69
C ILE A 65 -8.06 3.57 33.06
N GLY A 66 -7.27 4.36 33.77
CA GLY A 66 -7.70 4.88 35.05
C GLY A 66 -6.61 5.63 35.83
N ASP A 67 -6.94 6.00 37.05
CA ASP A 67 -6.00 6.48 38.03
C ASP A 67 -5.51 5.35 38.96
N ALA A 68 -4.57 5.65 39.85
CA ALA A 68 -4.04 4.70 40.82
C ALA A 68 -5.07 4.18 41.83
N GLY A 69 -6.10 4.97 42.10
CA GLY A 69 -7.15 4.66 43.10
C GLY A 69 -8.38 3.98 42.48
N ASN A 70 -8.43 3.80 41.17
CA ASN A 70 -9.63 3.39 40.44
C ASN A 70 -10.88 4.24 40.76
N SER A 71 -10.68 5.55 40.85
CA SER A 71 -11.71 6.51 41.23
C SER A 71 -12.84 6.51 40.18
N CYS A 72 -14.09 6.51 40.64
CA CYS A 72 -15.23 6.66 39.74
C CYS A 72 -15.14 8.01 39.00
N GLY A 73 -15.24 7.97 37.68
CA GLY A 73 -15.12 9.16 36.83
C GLY A 73 -13.79 9.24 36.06
N THR A 74 -12.75 8.60 36.57
CA THR A 74 -11.42 8.51 35.95
C THR A 74 -10.99 7.08 35.64
N SER A 75 -11.78 6.06 36.05
CA SER A 75 -11.52 4.66 35.77
C SER A 75 -12.46 4.16 34.67
N PHE A 76 -11.89 3.57 33.63
CA PHE A 76 -12.58 3.04 32.43
C PHE A 76 -12.11 1.62 32.16
N GLY A 77 -13.05 0.74 31.91
CA GLY A 77 -12.80 -0.66 31.61
C GLY A 77 -14.04 -1.37 31.09
N PRO A 78 -13.96 -2.65 30.73
CA PRO A 78 -15.13 -3.42 30.39
C PRO A 78 -15.96 -3.73 31.64
N THR A 79 -17.27 -3.97 31.48
CA THR A 79 -18.17 -4.40 32.56
C THR A 79 -17.71 -5.73 33.17
N GLU A 80 -17.22 -6.63 32.31
CA GLU A 80 -16.65 -7.92 32.68
C GLU A 80 -15.31 -8.11 31.96
N ALA A 81 -14.44 -8.94 32.50
CA ALA A 81 -13.18 -9.29 31.84
C ALA A 81 -13.47 -9.95 30.48
N LYS A 82 -13.04 -9.31 29.41
CA LYS A 82 -13.23 -9.77 28.02
C LYS A 82 -12.01 -9.49 27.14
N PRO A 83 -11.88 -10.18 26.01
CA PRO A 83 -10.82 -9.89 25.06
C PRO A 83 -10.88 -8.46 24.51
N LEU A 84 -9.70 -7.87 24.23
CA LEU A 84 -9.56 -6.63 23.49
C LEU A 84 -9.10 -7.00 22.05
N PRO A 85 -10.01 -7.00 21.08
CA PRO A 85 -9.66 -7.32 19.71
C PRO A 85 -8.89 -6.17 19.05
N PHE A 86 -7.96 -6.49 18.15
CA PHE A 86 -7.25 -5.52 17.35
C PHE A 86 -8.16 -4.81 16.34
N GLY A 87 -7.88 -3.54 16.10
CA GLY A 87 -8.54 -2.77 15.06
C GLY A 87 -9.95 -2.28 15.37
N THR A 88 -10.65 -2.86 16.32
CA THR A 88 -12.02 -2.51 16.66
C THR A 88 -12.12 -1.80 18.00
N ALA A 89 -12.73 -0.61 18.02
CA ALA A 89 -12.97 0.12 19.25
C ALA A 89 -13.94 -0.66 20.16
N GLN A 90 -13.53 -0.97 21.38
CA GLN A 90 -14.34 -1.65 22.37
C GLN A 90 -14.93 -0.66 23.37
N PRO A 91 -16.26 -0.71 23.61
CA PRO A 91 -16.87 0.18 24.59
C PRO A 91 -16.35 -0.11 26.00
N MET A 92 -16.20 0.94 26.77
CA MET A 92 -15.76 0.93 28.16
C MET A 92 -16.81 1.58 29.06
N ASP A 93 -16.97 1.04 30.26
CA ASP A 93 -17.80 1.65 31.27
C ASP A 93 -16.98 2.61 32.14
N LYS A 94 -17.54 3.76 32.39
CA LYS A 94 -17.04 4.69 33.38
C LYS A 94 -17.34 4.14 34.78
N CYS A 95 -16.41 4.22 35.70
CA CYS A 95 -16.50 3.59 37.03
C CYS A 95 -16.31 2.07 37.04
N ALA A 96 -15.56 1.52 36.13
CA ALA A 96 -15.37 0.07 35.93
C ALA A 96 -14.57 -0.66 37.04
N LYS A 97 -14.35 -0.05 38.21
CA LYS A 97 -13.74 -0.64 39.40
C LYS A 97 -12.50 -1.51 39.17
N GLY A 98 -11.67 -1.16 38.16
CA GLY A 98 -10.42 -1.84 37.86
C GLY A 98 -10.56 -3.09 36.98
N THR A 99 -11.71 -3.36 36.39
CA THR A 99 -11.86 -4.42 35.39
C THR A 99 -11.00 -4.14 34.15
N SER A 100 -10.34 -5.18 33.63
CA SER A 100 -9.41 -5.05 32.52
C SER A 100 -9.88 -5.83 31.30
N PHE A 101 -9.49 -5.35 30.12
CA PHE A 101 -9.47 -6.19 28.91
C PHE A 101 -8.28 -7.13 28.93
N THR A 102 -8.42 -8.28 28.31
CA THR A 102 -7.30 -9.19 28.03
C THR A 102 -6.85 -9.00 26.59
N LEU A 103 -5.64 -8.49 26.38
CA LEU A 103 -5.02 -8.33 25.07
C LEU A 103 -4.02 -9.45 24.85
N ARG A 104 -4.22 -10.25 23.79
CA ARG A 104 -3.27 -11.30 23.40
C ARG A 104 -2.32 -10.76 22.35
N VAL A 105 -1.04 -10.68 22.68
CA VAL A 105 0.04 -10.22 21.80
C VAL A 105 0.82 -11.42 21.27
N MET A 106 0.75 -11.65 19.97
CA MET A 106 1.47 -12.74 19.30
C MET A 106 2.89 -12.34 18.88
N LEU A 107 3.10 -11.07 18.57
CA LEU A 107 4.38 -10.52 18.14
C LEU A 107 4.78 -9.37 19.07
N ALA A 108 5.94 -9.47 19.70
CA ALA A 108 6.48 -8.35 20.47
C ALA A 108 6.67 -7.11 19.59
N GLY A 109 6.40 -5.91 20.12
CA GLY A 109 6.53 -4.67 19.36
C GLY A 109 5.80 -3.51 20.00
N ASP A 110 5.73 -2.41 19.27
CA ASP A 110 5.02 -1.21 19.69
C ASP A 110 3.54 -1.30 19.30
N TYR A 111 2.66 -0.94 20.25
CA TYR A 111 1.21 -0.96 20.08
C TYR A 111 0.63 0.42 20.37
N GLU A 112 -0.22 0.91 19.48
CA GLU A 112 -0.95 2.17 19.62
C GLU A 112 -2.30 1.92 20.26
N PHE A 113 -2.54 2.57 21.38
CA PHE A 113 -3.80 2.56 22.11
C PHE A 113 -4.52 3.89 21.90
N THR A 114 -5.71 3.83 21.33
CA THR A 114 -6.54 5.00 21.06
C THR A 114 -7.76 4.98 21.98
N PHE A 115 -7.84 5.94 22.89
CA PHE A 115 -8.92 6.10 23.84
C PHE A 115 -9.80 7.31 23.50
N ASN A 116 -11.12 7.11 23.50
CA ASN A 116 -12.09 8.19 23.35
C ASN A 116 -12.81 8.40 24.68
N PRO A 117 -12.59 9.51 25.41
CA PRO A 117 -13.27 9.79 26.68
C PRO A 117 -14.71 10.27 26.55
N ASP A 118 -15.11 10.85 25.39
CA ASP A 118 -16.47 11.37 25.17
C ASP A 118 -17.47 10.24 24.95
N THR A 119 -17.08 9.22 24.20
CA THR A 119 -17.78 7.94 24.05
C THR A 119 -16.83 6.84 24.53
N PRO A 120 -16.77 6.54 25.86
CA PRO A 120 -15.70 5.73 26.41
C PRO A 120 -15.46 4.45 25.62
N SER A 121 -14.35 4.41 24.91
CA SER A 121 -13.97 3.26 24.08
C SER A 121 -12.46 3.20 23.90
N LEU A 122 -11.93 1.98 23.82
CA LEU A 122 -10.51 1.71 23.61
C LEU A 122 -10.32 0.88 22.35
N LYS A 123 -9.42 1.32 21.49
CA LYS A 123 -8.94 0.60 20.31
C LYS A 123 -7.45 0.36 20.44
N VAL A 124 -6.99 -0.81 20.05
CA VAL A 124 -5.57 -1.14 19.97
C VAL A 124 -5.21 -1.57 18.55
N LEU A 125 -4.07 -1.10 18.07
CA LEU A 125 -3.45 -1.52 16.83
C LEU A 125 -1.97 -1.76 17.09
N ARG A 126 -1.35 -2.64 16.32
CA ARG A 126 0.11 -2.66 16.29
C ARG A 126 0.58 -1.35 15.68
N ALA A 127 1.44 -0.63 16.39
CA ALA A 127 1.97 0.62 15.90
C ALA A 127 2.83 0.35 14.66
N THR A 128 2.49 0.96 13.56
CA THR A 128 3.35 1.06 12.40
C THR A 128 4.27 2.25 12.62
N ARG A 129 5.58 2.06 12.47
CA ARG A 129 6.49 3.20 12.54
C ARG A 129 6.20 4.13 11.38
N LYS A 130 5.49 5.21 11.69
CA LYS A 130 5.34 6.34 10.77
C LYS A 130 6.68 7.04 10.65
N SER A 131 6.90 7.73 9.53
CA SER A 131 8.07 8.61 9.41
C SER A 131 8.09 9.58 10.58
N GLU A 132 9.27 9.81 11.15
CA GLU A 132 9.45 10.79 12.24
C GLU A 132 9.22 12.25 11.78
N PHE A 133 8.66 12.42 10.58
CA PHE A 133 8.31 13.71 10.03
C PHE A 133 7.00 14.20 10.62
N LYS A 134 7.04 15.39 11.21
CA LYS A 134 5.83 16.13 11.53
C LYS A 134 5.13 16.47 10.21
N ARG A 135 3.82 16.29 10.18
CA ARG A 135 2.96 16.78 9.11
C ARG A 135 3.33 18.23 8.80
N GLN A 136 3.77 18.47 7.57
CA GLN A 136 3.94 19.84 7.11
C GLN A 136 2.54 20.42 6.85
N PRO A 137 2.26 21.65 7.30
CA PRO A 137 1.03 22.32 6.88
C PRO A 137 0.98 22.37 5.35
N PRO A 138 -0.22 22.41 4.72
CA PRO A 138 -0.31 22.60 3.29
C PRO A 138 0.55 23.80 2.89
N ALA A 139 1.49 23.58 1.96
CA ALA A 139 2.31 24.68 1.46
C ALA A 139 1.40 25.64 0.69
N GLU A 140 1.62 26.94 0.88
CA GLU A 140 1.03 27.91 -0.04
C GLU A 140 1.55 27.62 -1.46
N PRO A 141 0.75 27.82 -2.51
CA PRO A 141 1.22 27.65 -3.87
C PRO A 141 2.46 28.51 -4.13
N CYS A 142 3.47 27.90 -4.78
CA CYS A 142 4.64 28.67 -5.18
C CYS A 142 4.26 29.84 -6.08
N ILE A 143 4.99 30.93 -5.95
CA ILE A 143 4.96 32.02 -6.96
C ILE A 143 5.44 31.40 -8.27
N ALA A 144 4.57 31.44 -9.28
CA ALA A 144 4.84 30.84 -10.57
C ALA A 144 6.04 31.50 -11.26
N TRP A 145 6.74 30.70 -12.09
CA TRP A 145 7.76 31.20 -12.98
C TRP A 145 7.16 32.17 -14.01
N ASP A 146 7.85 33.29 -14.25
CA ASP A 146 7.43 34.39 -15.12
C ASP A 146 7.66 34.16 -16.63
N GLY A 147 8.25 33.01 -16.98
CA GLY A 147 8.60 32.66 -18.36
C GLY A 147 9.99 33.14 -18.80
N GLY A 148 10.73 33.83 -17.93
CA GLY A 148 12.05 34.39 -18.24
C GLY A 148 13.20 33.38 -18.07
N PRO A 149 14.44 33.80 -18.45
CA PRO A 149 15.63 32.99 -18.24
C PRO A 149 15.94 32.86 -16.75
N VAL A 150 16.46 31.69 -16.38
CA VAL A 150 16.84 31.34 -14.99
C VAL A 150 18.34 31.18 -14.93
N THR A 151 18.97 31.85 -13.96
CA THR A 151 20.40 31.72 -13.68
C THR A 151 20.59 30.94 -12.38
N VAL A 152 21.35 29.83 -12.46
CA VAL A 152 21.68 29.00 -11.31
C VAL A 152 23.18 29.04 -11.02
N SER A 153 23.54 29.10 -9.74
CA SER A 153 24.95 28.99 -9.30
C SER A 153 25.36 27.49 -9.28
N LEU A 154 26.42 27.17 -10.00
CA LEU A 154 26.99 25.82 -10.07
C LEU A 154 28.42 25.79 -9.49
N LYS A 155 28.78 26.83 -8.70
CA LYS A 155 30.08 26.91 -8.04
C LYS A 155 30.29 25.71 -7.12
N GLY A 156 31.38 24.97 -7.35
CA GLY A 156 31.67 23.75 -6.60
C GLY A 156 30.92 22.51 -7.07
N VAL A 157 30.06 22.63 -8.09
CA VAL A 157 29.38 21.49 -8.74
C VAL A 157 30.08 21.10 -10.03
N TRP A 158 30.23 22.05 -10.96
CA TRP A 158 30.95 21.88 -12.22
C TRP A 158 31.86 23.08 -12.51
N PRO A 159 33.06 22.84 -13.07
CA PRO A 159 33.98 23.92 -13.45
C PRO A 159 33.47 24.70 -14.65
N ASP A 160 34.02 25.93 -14.81
CA ASP A 160 33.79 26.74 -15.99
C ASP A 160 34.23 26.00 -17.27
N GLY A 161 33.49 26.19 -18.35
CA GLY A 161 33.66 25.46 -19.60
C GLY A 161 32.89 24.14 -19.69
N THR A 162 32.31 23.63 -18.59
CA THR A 162 31.48 22.43 -18.65
C THR A 162 30.22 22.70 -19.50
N ARG A 163 30.00 21.83 -20.51
CA ARG A 163 28.76 21.86 -21.32
C ARG A 163 27.70 21.04 -20.62
N LEU A 164 26.58 21.66 -20.32
CA LEU A 164 25.42 21.04 -19.71
C LEU A 164 24.22 21.11 -20.65
N ARG A 165 23.34 20.12 -20.51
CA ARG A 165 22.08 20.02 -21.24
C ARG A 165 20.93 19.98 -20.23
N ASP A 166 19.86 20.67 -20.52
CA ASP A 166 18.57 20.40 -19.88
C ASP A 166 17.98 19.14 -20.50
N ALA A 167 17.90 18.05 -19.73
CA ALA A 167 17.37 16.78 -20.21
C ALA A 167 15.90 16.87 -20.65
N TYR A 168 15.15 17.84 -20.11
CA TYR A 168 13.76 18.03 -20.45
C TYR A 168 13.56 18.67 -21.83
N SER A 169 14.19 19.79 -22.10
CA SER A 169 14.04 20.57 -23.34
C SER A 169 15.12 20.30 -24.40
N LYS A 170 16.21 19.61 -24.02
CA LYS A 170 17.43 19.37 -24.81
C LYS A 170 18.25 20.61 -25.11
N GLN A 171 17.93 21.77 -24.51
CA GLN A 171 18.78 22.98 -24.63
C GLN A 171 20.11 22.78 -23.95
N GLU A 172 21.16 23.31 -24.55
CA GLU A 172 22.54 23.24 -24.04
C GLU A 172 23.06 24.64 -23.67
N ALA A 173 23.88 24.67 -22.63
CA ALA A 173 24.63 25.87 -22.25
C ALA A 173 25.98 25.49 -21.62
N VAL A 174 26.83 26.49 -21.47
CA VAL A 174 28.17 26.32 -20.89
C VAL A 174 28.25 27.06 -19.56
N VAL A 175 28.82 26.43 -18.55
CA VAL A 175 29.09 27.05 -17.24
C VAL A 175 30.13 28.18 -17.44
N LYS A 176 29.79 29.39 -16.99
CA LYS A 176 30.65 30.59 -17.03
C LYS A 176 30.62 31.30 -15.68
N GLN A 177 31.77 31.58 -15.11
CA GLN A 177 31.92 32.23 -13.81
C GLN A 177 31.10 31.49 -12.69
N GLY A 178 31.14 30.15 -12.75
CA GLY A 178 30.40 29.30 -11.82
C GLY A 178 28.86 29.36 -11.93
N LYS A 179 28.31 29.86 -13.04
CA LYS A 179 26.87 30.03 -13.27
C LYS A 179 26.46 29.43 -14.61
N LEU A 180 25.18 29.09 -14.71
CA LEU A 180 24.51 28.70 -15.95
C LEU A 180 23.22 29.47 -16.09
N THR A 181 22.89 29.94 -17.29
CA THR A 181 21.61 30.58 -17.60
C THR A 181 20.91 29.80 -18.71
N LEU A 182 19.69 29.38 -18.47
CA LEU A 182 18.79 28.72 -19.42
C LEU A 182 17.36 29.20 -19.22
N THR A 183 16.54 29.09 -20.25
CA THR A 183 15.10 29.33 -20.14
C THR A 183 14.39 27.98 -20.09
N PRO A 184 13.71 27.64 -18.97
CA PRO A 184 12.88 26.44 -18.92
C PRO A 184 11.85 26.38 -20.05
N SER A 185 11.48 25.21 -20.51
CA SER A 185 10.37 25.08 -21.44
C SER A 185 9.02 25.32 -20.72
N LYS A 186 8.03 25.83 -21.41
CA LYS A 186 6.69 26.05 -20.86
C LYS A 186 6.06 24.73 -20.36
N GLU A 187 6.31 23.66 -21.10
CA GLU A 187 5.81 22.30 -20.78
C GLU A 187 6.42 21.74 -19.50
N SER A 188 7.62 22.21 -19.10
CA SER A 188 8.24 21.79 -17.83
C SER A 188 7.67 22.52 -16.61
N GLY A 189 6.91 23.61 -16.81
CA GLY A 189 6.40 24.41 -15.70
C GLY A 189 7.49 25.13 -14.89
N GLY A 190 8.64 25.46 -15.52
CA GLY A 190 9.77 26.12 -14.88
C GLY A 190 10.83 25.17 -14.33
N LEU A 191 10.80 23.88 -14.70
CA LEU A 191 11.78 22.89 -14.29
C LEU A 191 12.92 22.79 -15.31
N LEU A 192 14.17 22.73 -14.82
CA LEU A 192 15.37 22.35 -15.58
C LEU A 192 15.99 21.11 -14.94
N LEU A 193 16.34 20.15 -15.77
CA LEU A 193 16.99 18.89 -15.40
C LEU A 193 18.40 18.86 -16.01
N LEU A 194 19.39 19.38 -15.29
CA LEU A 194 20.72 19.61 -15.82
C LEU A 194 21.61 18.36 -15.70
N GLU A 195 22.16 17.96 -16.83
CA GLU A 195 23.11 16.83 -16.96
C GLU A 195 24.32 17.25 -17.83
N PRO A 196 25.51 16.65 -17.69
CA PRO A 196 26.60 16.86 -18.62
C PRO A 196 26.22 16.36 -20.03
N VAL A 197 26.57 17.14 -21.09
CA VAL A 197 26.35 16.73 -22.49
C VAL A 197 27.05 15.42 -22.79
N LYS A 198 28.27 15.23 -22.23
CA LYS A 198 28.99 13.97 -22.27
C LYS A 198 28.59 13.15 -21.04
N ALA A 199 27.59 12.30 -21.23
CA ALA A 199 27.06 11.45 -20.15
C ALA A 199 28.16 10.56 -19.56
N ALA A 200 28.13 10.36 -18.24
CA ALA A 200 28.86 9.28 -17.60
C ALA A 200 28.30 7.92 -18.09
N LYS A 201 29.15 6.88 -18.07
CA LYS A 201 28.66 5.51 -18.34
C LYS A 201 27.60 5.18 -17.32
N GLN A 202 26.42 4.79 -17.79
CA GLN A 202 25.31 4.43 -16.92
C GLN A 202 25.72 3.26 -16.01
N ALA A 203 25.51 3.41 -14.71
CA ALA A 203 25.71 2.33 -13.75
C ALA A 203 24.67 1.20 -13.99
N PRO A 204 25.01 -0.05 -13.70
CA PRO A 204 24.03 -1.13 -13.74
C PRO A 204 22.87 -0.83 -12.78
N PHE A 205 21.72 -1.42 -13.05
CA PHE A 205 20.58 -1.33 -12.17
C PHE A 205 20.88 -1.94 -10.80
N SER A 206 20.31 -1.34 -9.76
CA SER A 206 20.21 -1.90 -8.41
C SER A 206 18.82 -1.56 -7.82
N TRP A 207 18.31 -2.35 -6.88
CA TRP A 207 16.98 -2.15 -6.32
C TRP A 207 16.80 -0.84 -5.54
N ASP A 208 17.89 -0.19 -5.16
CA ASP A 208 17.84 1.16 -4.57
C ASP A 208 17.38 2.24 -5.57
N GLN A 209 17.34 1.91 -6.86
CA GLN A 209 16.86 2.76 -7.96
C GLN A 209 15.46 2.33 -8.47
N ALA A 210 14.75 1.47 -7.76
CA ALA A 210 13.49 0.92 -8.23
C ALA A 210 12.50 2.02 -8.62
N SER A 211 12.03 1.96 -9.85
CA SER A 211 10.90 2.73 -10.38
C SER A 211 9.90 1.71 -10.90
N VAL A 212 8.91 1.41 -10.05
CA VAL A 212 7.98 0.30 -10.24
C VAL A 212 6.69 0.81 -10.85
N TYR A 213 6.25 0.21 -11.95
CA TYR A 213 4.91 0.42 -12.48
C TYR A 213 3.97 -0.61 -11.87
N PHE A 214 3.04 -0.17 -11.05
CA PHE A 214 2.06 -1.05 -10.40
C PHE A 214 0.74 -1.01 -11.15
N LEU A 215 0.20 -2.18 -11.48
CA LEU A 215 -1.07 -2.29 -12.18
C LEU A 215 -1.94 -3.44 -11.66
N LEU A 216 -3.26 -3.25 -11.79
CA LEU A 216 -4.22 -4.36 -11.73
C LEU A 216 -4.29 -4.98 -13.12
N THR A 217 -3.95 -6.27 -13.22
CA THR A 217 -3.91 -6.98 -14.51
C THR A 217 -5.23 -6.88 -15.23
N ASP A 218 -6.34 -7.16 -14.55
CA ASP A 218 -7.70 -7.12 -15.11
C ASP A 218 -8.12 -5.75 -15.67
N ARG A 219 -7.56 -4.65 -15.13
CA ARG A 219 -7.97 -3.27 -15.45
C ARG A 219 -7.05 -2.56 -16.43
N PHE A 220 -5.94 -3.18 -16.81
CA PHE A 220 -4.90 -2.50 -17.56
C PHE A 220 -5.16 -2.55 -19.08
N HIS A 221 -5.15 -3.73 -19.67
CA HIS A 221 -5.40 -3.90 -21.11
C HIS A 221 -5.81 -5.32 -21.45
N ASN A 222 -6.89 -5.47 -22.20
CA ASN A 222 -7.37 -6.76 -22.71
C ASN A 222 -6.67 -7.10 -24.04
N GLY A 223 -5.85 -8.12 -24.05
CA GLY A 223 -5.14 -8.62 -25.23
C GLY A 223 -5.75 -9.89 -25.83
N ASP A 224 -6.57 -10.61 -25.04
CA ASP A 224 -7.20 -11.86 -25.45
C ASP A 224 -8.67 -11.96 -25.00
N PRO A 225 -9.61 -11.42 -25.77
CA PRO A 225 -11.03 -11.48 -25.42
C PRO A 225 -11.60 -12.90 -25.26
N ALA A 226 -10.88 -13.94 -25.70
CA ALA A 226 -11.34 -15.31 -25.56
C ALA A 226 -11.29 -15.83 -24.12
N ASN A 227 -10.49 -15.21 -23.23
CA ASN A 227 -10.36 -15.61 -21.83
C ASN A 227 -11.30 -14.87 -20.87
N ASP A 228 -12.04 -13.84 -21.32
CA ASP A 228 -12.82 -12.94 -20.49
C ASP A 228 -13.90 -13.61 -19.61
N HIS A 229 -14.38 -14.78 -20.03
CA HIS A 229 -15.51 -15.48 -19.39
C HIS A 229 -15.10 -16.82 -18.76
N SER A 230 -13.85 -16.97 -18.37
CA SER A 230 -13.39 -18.21 -17.75
C SER A 230 -14.22 -18.53 -16.50
N PHE A 231 -14.50 -19.81 -16.28
CA PHE A 231 -15.39 -20.31 -15.23
C PHE A 231 -16.82 -19.74 -15.30
N GLY A 232 -17.29 -19.28 -16.45
CA GLY A 232 -18.60 -18.66 -16.62
C GLY A 232 -18.77 -17.30 -15.93
N ARG A 233 -17.67 -16.66 -15.52
CA ARG A 233 -17.68 -15.31 -14.97
C ARG A 233 -18.23 -14.31 -15.97
N GLN A 234 -18.94 -13.32 -15.45
CA GLN A 234 -19.40 -12.22 -16.30
C GLN A 234 -18.28 -11.21 -16.46
N LYS A 235 -18.01 -10.88 -17.72
CA LYS A 235 -17.36 -9.63 -18.09
C LYS A 235 -18.47 -8.63 -18.27
N ASP A 236 -18.44 -7.56 -17.53
CA ASP A 236 -19.12 -6.43 -18.05
C ASP A 236 -18.12 -5.44 -18.64
N GLY A 237 -18.55 -4.49 -19.25
CA GLY A 237 -17.71 -3.61 -20.03
C GLY A 237 -17.17 -2.52 -19.25
N GLN A 238 -17.42 -1.92 -18.29
CA GLN A 238 -16.89 -0.68 -17.71
C GLN A 238 -17.80 -0.04 -16.64
N ASP A 239 -19.03 -0.49 -16.50
CA ASP A 239 -20.03 0.17 -15.67
C ASP A 239 -20.24 -0.54 -14.34
N GLU A 240 -19.85 -1.83 -14.22
CA GLU A 240 -19.88 -2.57 -12.97
C GLU A 240 -18.47 -2.73 -12.36
N VAL A 241 -18.15 -1.89 -11.42
CA VAL A 241 -16.80 -1.73 -10.85
C VAL A 241 -16.19 -2.97 -10.22
N ALA A 242 -16.98 -3.95 -9.85
CA ALA A 242 -16.54 -5.16 -9.14
C ALA A 242 -16.64 -6.44 -9.97
N THR A 243 -16.79 -6.34 -11.29
CA THR A 243 -16.73 -7.46 -12.23
C THR A 243 -15.37 -7.55 -12.92
N TRP A 244 -15.16 -8.60 -13.68
CA TRP A 244 -13.98 -8.75 -14.54
C TRP A 244 -14.09 -7.85 -15.77
N HIS A 245 -12.98 -7.20 -16.17
CA HIS A 245 -12.93 -6.31 -17.33
C HIS A 245 -12.02 -6.83 -18.45
N GLY A 246 -11.35 -7.96 -18.22
CA GLY A 246 -10.65 -8.74 -19.25
C GLY A 246 -9.19 -8.35 -19.48
N GLY A 247 -8.58 -7.50 -18.68
CA GLY A 247 -7.14 -7.28 -18.74
C GLY A 247 -6.35 -8.54 -18.44
N ASP A 248 -5.27 -8.80 -19.20
CA ASP A 248 -4.53 -10.05 -19.20
C ASP A 248 -3.03 -9.89 -19.50
N PHE A 249 -2.27 -10.98 -19.41
CA PHE A 249 -0.82 -10.99 -19.66
C PHE A 249 -0.47 -10.63 -21.10
N LYS A 250 -1.31 -10.99 -22.06
CA LYS A 250 -1.08 -10.63 -23.46
C LYS A 250 -1.25 -9.12 -23.65
N GLY A 251 -2.31 -8.55 -23.10
CA GLY A 251 -2.53 -7.11 -23.10
C GLY A 251 -1.42 -6.34 -22.41
N LEU A 252 -0.94 -6.82 -21.26
CA LEU A 252 0.20 -6.24 -20.59
C LEU A 252 1.47 -6.32 -21.45
N THR A 253 1.72 -7.45 -22.11
CA THR A 253 2.86 -7.63 -23.03
C THR A 253 2.82 -6.63 -24.19
N GLU A 254 1.66 -6.36 -24.76
CA GLU A 254 1.47 -5.36 -25.83
C GLU A 254 1.79 -3.91 -25.37
N LYS A 255 1.74 -3.64 -24.06
CA LYS A 255 1.98 -2.32 -23.49
C LYS A 255 3.36 -2.13 -22.82
N LEU A 256 4.25 -3.12 -22.90
CA LEU A 256 5.58 -3.03 -22.28
C LEU A 256 6.40 -1.84 -22.77
N ASP A 257 6.32 -1.50 -24.07
CA ASP A 257 7.04 -0.34 -24.62
C ASP A 257 6.50 0.98 -24.07
N TYR A 258 5.19 1.07 -23.83
CA TYR A 258 4.59 2.21 -23.13
C TYR A 258 5.16 2.36 -21.71
N ILE A 259 5.15 1.28 -20.93
CA ILE A 259 5.69 1.28 -19.55
C ILE A 259 7.19 1.64 -19.56
N LYS A 260 7.96 1.07 -20.49
CA LYS A 260 9.38 1.40 -20.66
C LYS A 260 9.59 2.87 -20.98
N SER A 261 8.73 3.46 -21.81
CA SER A 261 8.83 4.88 -22.20
C SER A 261 8.63 5.83 -21.01
N LEU A 262 7.96 5.39 -19.94
CA LEU A 262 7.83 6.11 -18.67
C LEU A 262 9.09 6.02 -17.77
N GLY A 263 10.15 5.35 -18.23
CA GLY A 263 11.38 5.18 -17.46
C GLY A 263 11.28 4.13 -16.34
N MET A 264 10.25 3.29 -16.36
CA MET A 264 10.08 2.23 -15.37
C MET A 264 11.06 1.09 -15.61
N ASN A 265 11.56 0.49 -14.54
CA ASN A 265 12.55 -0.59 -14.55
C ASN A 265 12.06 -1.86 -13.85
N ALA A 266 10.88 -1.84 -13.27
CA ALA A 266 10.16 -2.99 -12.75
C ALA A 266 8.65 -2.81 -12.92
N ILE A 267 7.92 -3.93 -12.98
CA ILE A 267 6.45 -3.98 -13.08
C ILE A 267 5.94 -4.84 -11.93
N TRP A 268 5.06 -4.31 -11.11
CA TRP A 268 4.33 -5.06 -10.11
C TRP A 268 2.94 -5.37 -10.66
N ILE A 269 2.63 -6.67 -10.78
CA ILE A 269 1.32 -7.21 -11.17
C ILE A 269 0.58 -7.73 -9.94
N THR A 270 -0.74 -7.56 -9.90
CA THR A 270 -1.60 -8.16 -8.86
C THR A 270 -1.49 -9.69 -8.85
N PRO A 271 -1.92 -10.38 -7.76
CA PRO A 271 -1.82 -11.83 -7.68
C PRO A 271 -2.49 -12.49 -8.88
N MET A 272 -1.83 -13.46 -9.47
CA MET A 272 -2.22 -14.06 -10.76
C MET A 272 -2.78 -15.47 -10.65
N VAL A 273 -2.78 -16.03 -9.44
CA VAL A 273 -3.22 -17.42 -9.22
C VAL A 273 -4.73 -17.56 -9.37
N GLU A 274 -5.20 -18.79 -9.56
CA GLU A 274 -6.64 -19.07 -9.75
C GLU A 274 -7.45 -18.53 -8.58
N GLN A 275 -8.37 -17.65 -8.87
CA GLN A 275 -9.25 -17.00 -7.93
C GLN A 275 -10.56 -17.77 -7.76
N VAL A 276 -11.29 -17.50 -6.68
CA VAL A 276 -12.64 -18.02 -6.51
C VAL A 276 -13.48 -17.74 -7.77
N HIS A 277 -14.27 -18.73 -8.19
CA HIS A 277 -14.95 -18.67 -9.49
C HIS A 277 -16.14 -17.72 -9.48
N GLY A 278 -16.87 -17.66 -8.35
CA GLY A 278 -18.09 -16.87 -8.22
C GLY A 278 -17.85 -15.46 -7.66
N PHE A 279 -18.89 -14.96 -7.04
CA PHE A 279 -18.94 -13.64 -6.42
C PHE A 279 -19.47 -13.72 -4.99
N ILE A 280 -19.26 -12.65 -4.24
CA ILE A 280 -19.96 -12.34 -2.99
C ILE A 280 -20.81 -11.07 -3.16
N GLY A 281 -21.67 -10.76 -2.21
CA GLY A 281 -22.33 -9.45 -2.18
C GLY A 281 -21.32 -8.35 -1.82
N GLY A 282 -21.25 -7.31 -2.63
CA GLY A 282 -20.33 -6.20 -2.44
C GLY A 282 -20.96 -5.04 -1.69
N GLY A 283 -20.14 -4.32 -0.92
CA GLY A 283 -20.57 -3.23 -0.06
C GLY A 283 -21.35 -3.71 1.15
N GLU A 284 -21.61 -2.81 2.09
CA GLU A 284 -22.38 -3.11 3.30
C GLU A 284 -23.82 -3.57 3.00
N GLN A 285 -24.38 -3.12 1.90
CA GLN A 285 -25.76 -3.33 1.50
C GLN A 285 -25.90 -4.45 0.43
N GLY A 286 -24.83 -5.11 0.00
CA GLY A 286 -24.90 -6.08 -1.10
C GLY A 286 -25.39 -5.45 -2.42
N ASN A 287 -24.86 -4.29 -2.77
CA ASN A 287 -25.37 -3.50 -3.89
C ASN A 287 -24.97 -4.03 -5.26
N PHE A 288 -23.89 -4.83 -5.34
CA PHE A 288 -23.32 -5.35 -6.58
C PHE A 288 -22.71 -6.73 -6.38
N PRO A 289 -22.53 -7.53 -7.45
CA PRO A 289 -21.74 -8.76 -7.37
C PRO A 289 -20.26 -8.42 -7.32
N PHE A 290 -19.56 -8.88 -6.28
CA PHE A 290 -18.15 -8.61 -6.09
C PHE A 290 -17.33 -9.86 -6.45
N TYR A 291 -16.65 -9.80 -7.57
CA TYR A 291 -15.75 -10.84 -8.07
C TYR A 291 -14.30 -10.61 -7.65
N ALA A 292 -13.49 -11.65 -7.75
CA ALA A 292 -12.07 -11.62 -7.38
C ALA A 292 -11.13 -11.07 -8.46
N TYR A 293 -11.58 -10.15 -9.30
CA TYR A 293 -10.79 -9.56 -10.42
C TYR A 293 -9.45 -8.94 -9.97
N HIS A 294 -9.37 -8.58 -8.70
CA HIS A 294 -8.19 -7.97 -8.09
C HIS A 294 -7.08 -8.98 -7.74
N GLY A 295 -7.37 -10.27 -7.69
CA GLY A 295 -6.37 -11.32 -7.44
C GLY A 295 -6.17 -11.73 -5.97
N TYR A 296 -6.86 -11.11 -5.01
CA TYR A 296 -6.62 -11.35 -3.58
C TYR A 296 -7.51 -12.43 -2.95
N TRP A 297 -8.30 -13.16 -3.72
CA TRP A 297 -9.15 -14.25 -3.22
C TRP A 297 -8.82 -15.58 -3.89
N ALA A 298 -7.61 -16.07 -3.61
CA ALA A 298 -7.11 -17.29 -4.23
C ALA A 298 -7.90 -18.54 -3.86
N LEU A 299 -8.12 -19.40 -4.84
CA LEU A 299 -8.66 -20.76 -4.71
C LEU A 299 -7.55 -21.80 -4.87
N ASP A 300 -6.69 -21.65 -5.89
CA ASP A 300 -5.57 -22.56 -6.16
C ASP A 300 -4.28 -21.77 -6.47
N PHE A 301 -3.35 -21.77 -5.55
CA PHE A 301 -2.08 -21.06 -5.64
C PHE A 301 -1.12 -21.65 -6.68
N THR A 302 -1.43 -22.83 -7.21
CA THR A 302 -0.56 -23.56 -8.15
C THR A 302 -0.96 -23.42 -9.61
N LYS A 303 -2.06 -22.72 -9.87
CA LYS A 303 -2.62 -22.46 -11.22
C LYS A 303 -2.68 -20.98 -11.48
N ILE A 304 -2.50 -20.59 -12.74
CA ILE A 304 -2.82 -19.22 -13.20
C ILE A 304 -4.34 -19.12 -13.39
N ASP A 305 -4.92 -18.01 -13.00
CA ASP A 305 -6.32 -17.73 -13.30
C ASP A 305 -6.49 -17.56 -14.82
N PRO A 306 -7.37 -18.34 -15.47
CA PRO A 306 -7.50 -18.29 -16.92
C PRO A 306 -7.92 -16.92 -17.47
N ASN A 307 -8.59 -16.07 -16.69
CA ASN A 307 -8.90 -14.70 -17.09
C ASN A 307 -7.65 -13.83 -17.28
N TYR A 308 -6.54 -14.15 -16.60
CA TYR A 308 -5.27 -13.47 -16.80
C TYR A 308 -4.42 -14.10 -17.92
N GLY A 309 -4.72 -15.33 -18.32
CA GLY A 309 -3.97 -16.05 -19.34
C GLY A 309 -3.54 -17.44 -18.92
N ASN A 310 -2.36 -17.85 -19.34
CA ASN A 310 -1.79 -19.17 -19.09
C ASN A 310 -0.27 -19.10 -18.91
N GLU A 311 0.37 -20.25 -18.70
CA GLU A 311 1.82 -20.33 -18.47
C GLU A 311 2.64 -19.84 -19.68
N GLU A 312 2.15 -20.00 -20.91
CA GLU A 312 2.84 -19.51 -22.11
C GLU A 312 2.80 -17.98 -22.19
N SER A 313 1.63 -17.38 -21.96
CA SER A 313 1.49 -15.92 -21.96
C SER A 313 2.24 -15.26 -20.79
N LEU A 314 2.30 -15.91 -19.60
CA LEU A 314 3.15 -15.44 -18.50
C LEU A 314 4.64 -15.51 -18.86
N ARG A 315 5.10 -16.62 -19.45
CA ARG A 315 6.48 -16.76 -19.89
C ARG A 315 6.85 -15.68 -20.92
N THR A 316 5.97 -15.46 -21.90
CA THR A 316 6.15 -14.41 -22.90
C THR A 316 6.24 -13.02 -22.25
N LEU A 317 5.37 -12.72 -21.28
CA LEU A 317 5.40 -11.45 -20.54
C LEU A 317 6.76 -11.25 -19.84
N VAL A 318 7.22 -12.25 -19.08
CA VAL A 318 8.51 -12.14 -18.34
C VAL A 318 9.68 -12.01 -19.31
N ASP A 319 9.76 -12.85 -20.33
CA ASP A 319 10.83 -12.82 -21.33
C ASP A 319 10.87 -11.46 -22.08
N GLU A 320 9.72 -10.91 -22.47
CA GLU A 320 9.62 -9.62 -23.17
C GLU A 320 9.90 -8.42 -22.24
N ALA A 321 9.54 -8.51 -20.96
CA ALA A 321 9.89 -7.49 -19.97
C ALA A 321 11.42 -7.50 -19.74
N HIS A 322 12.04 -8.66 -19.55
CA HIS A 322 13.48 -8.80 -19.39
C HIS A 322 14.27 -8.27 -20.59
N LYS A 323 13.86 -8.58 -21.84
CA LYS A 323 14.48 -8.01 -23.06
C LYS A 323 14.47 -6.48 -23.05
N ARG A 324 13.51 -5.85 -22.40
CA ARG A 324 13.39 -4.39 -22.25
C ARG A 324 14.12 -3.84 -21.00
N GLY A 325 14.76 -4.71 -20.23
CA GLY A 325 15.44 -4.34 -18.99
C GLY A 325 14.48 -4.05 -17.83
N MET A 326 13.26 -4.58 -17.87
CA MET A 326 12.27 -4.46 -16.80
C MET A 326 12.09 -5.79 -16.06
N ARG A 327 12.01 -5.72 -14.74
CA ARG A 327 11.83 -6.85 -13.84
C ARG A 327 10.37 -7.05 -13.50
N ILE A 328 9.96 -8.28 -13.18
CA ILE A 328 8.60 -8.59 -12.76
C ILE A 328 8.57 -8.85 -11.25
N ILE A 329 7.73 -8.09 -10.57
CA ILE A 329 7.38 -8.26 -9.16
C ILE A 329 5.96 -8.84 -9.11
N LEU A 330 5.83 -10.03 -8.55
CA LEU A 330 4.53 -10.68 -8.37
C LEU A 330 3.98 -10.35 -6.99
N ASP A 331 2.71 -9.94 -6.92
CA ASP A 331 2.00 -9.83 -5.66
C ASP A 331 1.67 -11.23 -5.10
N VAL A 332 1.94 -11.43 -3.81
CA VAL A 332 1.73 -12.71 -3.14
C VAL A 332 0.94 -12.54 -1.86
N VAL A 333 -0.06 -13.38 -1.71
CA VAL A 333 -0.95 -13.43 -0.55
C VAL A 333 -0.69 -14.71 0.22
N MET A 334 -0.14 -14.60 1.44
CA MET A 334 0.13 -15.76 2.29
C MET A 334 -0.75 -15.81 3.55
N ASN A 335 -1.53 -14.75 3.79
CA ASN A 335 -2.36 -14.66 4.99
C ASN A 335 -3.68 -15.43 4.85
N HIS A 336 -4.31 -15.40 3.69
CA HIS A 336 -5.69 -15.88 3.52
C HIS A 336 -5.94 -16.50 2.15
N ALA A 337 -6.99 -17.30 2.09
CA ALA A 337 -7.61 -17.77 0.85
C ALA A 337 -8.84 -16.94 0.49
N GLY A 338 -9.44 -17.19 -0.68
CA GLY A 338 -10.71 -16.59 -1.07
C GLY A 338 -11.91 -17.10 -0.27
N TYR A 339 -12.99 -16.35 -0.32
CA TYR A 339 -14.28 -16.77 0.26
C TYR A 339 -14.80 -18.06 -0.40
N ALA A 340 -15.60 -18.82 0.33
CA ALA A 340 -16.41 -19.87 -0.28
C ALA A 340 -17.54 -19.21 -1.09
N THR A 341 -17.55 -19.40 -2.40
CA THR A 341 -18.63 -18.92 -3.25
C THR A 341 -19.53 -20.07 -3.71
N LEU A 342 -20.77 -19.78 -4.06
CA LEU A 342 -21.69 -20.79 -4.56
C LEU A 342 -21.14 -21.48 -5.81
N ALA A 343 -20.41 -20.75 -6.67
CA ALA A 343 -19.78 -21.30 -7.85
C ALA A 343 -18.74 -22.37 -7.49
N ASP A 344 -17.84 -22.06 -6.55
CA ASP A 344 -16.79 -22.98 -6.12
C ASP A 344 -17.39 -24.26 -5.54
N LEU A 345 -18.43 -24.12 -4.70
CA LEU A 345 -19.11 -25.28 -4.12
C LEU A 345 -19.74 -26.19 -5.18
N GLN A 346 -20.28 -25.61 -6.25
CA GLN A 346 -20.82 -26.38 -7.38
C GLN A 346 -19.70 -26.98 -8.24
N ASP A 347 -18.73 -26.21 -8.64
CA ASP A 347 -17.63 -26.61 -9.55
C ASP A 347 -16.73 -27.69 -8.93
N LEU A 348 -16.52 -27.61 -7.60
CA LEU A 348 -15.73 -28.60 -6.85
C LEU A 348 -16.56 -29.80 -6.36
N GLY A 349 -17.88 -29.84 -6.66
CA GLY A 349 -18.76 -30.91 -6.22
C GLY A 349 -19.03 -30.95 -4.72
N LEU A 350 -18.85 -29.83 -4.03
CA LEU A 350 -19.09 -29.68 -2.58
C LEU A 350 -20.57 -29.35 -2.31
N THR A 351 -21.49 -30.08 -2.95
CA THR A 351 -22.93 -29.81 -2.88
C THR A 351 -23.54 -30.04 -1.50
N ASP A 352 -22.87 -30.81 -0.63
CA ASP A 352 -23.27 -31.00 0.77
C ASP A 352 -23.15 -29.71 1.60
N LEU A 353 -22.46 -28.70 1.07
CA LEU A 353 -22.34 -27.37 1.65
C LEU A 353 -23.39 -26.39 1.10
N THR A 354 -24.33 -26.86 0.27
CA THR A 354 -25.40 -26.04 -0.29
C THR A 354 -26.76 -26.42 0.33
N GLN A 355 -27.66 -25.45 0.37
CA GLN A 355 -29.04 -25.63 0.83
C GLN A 355 -30.05 -24.98 -0.13
N ASN A 356 -31.35 -25.23 0.09
CA ASN A 356 -32.42 -24.70 -0.76
C ASN A 356 -32.25 -25.06 -2.25
N SER A 357 -31.74 -26.25 -2.55
CA SER A 357 -31.37 -26.70 -3.90
C SER A 357 -32.47 -26.55 -4.95
N GLY A 358 -33.75 -26.66 -4.56
CA GLY A 358 -34.89 -26.45 -5.45
C GLY A 358 -35.12 -25.02 -5.93
N LYS A 359 -34.38 -24.04 -5.33
CA LYS A 359 -34.41 -22.63 -5.70
C LYS A 359 -33.10 -22.16 -6.36
N LEU A 360 -32.08 -23.05 -6.45
CA LEU A 360 -30.82 -22.73 -7.13
C LEU A 360 -31.07 -22.55 -8.63
N PRO A 361 -30.45 -21.53 -9.26
CA PRO A 361 -30.42 -21.46 -10.72
C PRO A 361 -29.64 -22.64 -11.31
N ALA A 362 -29.89 -22.95 -12.58
CA ALA A 362 -29.18 -24.02 -13.30
C ALA A 362 -27.67 -23.81 -13.30
N THR A 363 -27.25 -22.54 -13.35
CA THR A 363 -25.87 -22.12 -13.21
C THR A 363 -25.77 -20.95 -12.22
N TRP A 364 -24.75 -20.91 -11.40
CA TRP A 364 -24.56 -19.90 -10.35
C TRP A 364 -24.53 -18.45 -10.91
N ASN A 365 -24.01 -18.25 -12.11
CA ASN A 365 -23.92 -16.92 -12.74
C ASN A 365 -25.27 -16.37 -13.26
N GLN A 366 -26.31 -17.21 -13.29
CA GLN A 366 -27.67 -16.78 -13.62
C GLN A 366 -28.44 -16.23 -12.43
N TRP A 367 -27.92 -16.43 -11.22
CA TRP A 367 -28.60 -15.88 -10.02
C TRP A 367 -28.61 -14.35 -10.05
N ARG A 368 -29.74 -13.78 -9.74
CA ARG A 368 -29.93 -12.33 -9.59
C ARG A 368 -30.79 -12.06 -8.37
N PRO A 369 -30.54 -10.95 -7.64
CA PRO A 369 -31.40 -10.54 -6.54
C PRO A 369 -32.84 -10.34 -7.00
N SER A 370 -33.79 -10.91 -6.27
CA SER A 370 -35.24 -10.76 -6.50
C SER A 370 -36.00 -10.91 -5.22
N GLY A 371 -37.29 -10.53 -5.20
CA GLY A 371 -38.15 -10.74 -4.03
C GLY A 371 -37.68 -10.03 -2.75
N GLY A 372 -37.06 -8.84 -2.86
CA GLY A 372 -36.55 -8.07 -1.73
C GLY A 372 -35.13 -8.48 -1.27
N LEU A 373 -34.48 -9.42 -1.95
CA LEU A 373 -33.09 -9.78 -1.71
C LEU A 373 -32.16 -8.76 -2.40
N ASN A 374 -30.96 -8.60 -1.86
CA ASN A 374 -29.81 -7.95 -2.47
C ASN A 374 -28.75 -9.00 -2.85
N TRP A 375 -27.55 -8.59 -3.28
CA TRP A 375 -26.51 -9.53 -3.65
C TRP A 375 -25.97 -10.38 -2.50
N HIS A 376 -26.14 -9.97 -1.24
CA HIS A 376 -25.89 -10.86 -0.08
C HIS A 376 -26.88 -12.04 0.00
N GLY A 377 -28.01 -11.94 -0.69
CA GLY A 377 -29.03 -12.99 -0.68
C GLY A 377 -28.58 -14.33 -1.25
N TYR A 378 -27.44 -14.38 -2.01
CA TYR A 378 -26.87 -15.66 -2.43
C TYR A 378 -26.45 -16.55 -1.24
N ASN A 379 -26.16 -15.96 -0.08
CA ASN A 379 -25.80 -16.68 1.14
C ASN A 379 -26.89 -17.66 1.60
N GLN A 380 -28.14 -17.42 1.20
CA GLN A 380 -29.23 -18.37 1.50
C GLN A 380 -29.06 -19.76 0.88
N PHE A 381 -28.17 -19.88 -0.12
CA PHE A 381 -27.89 -21.14 -0.79
C PHE A 381 -26.68 -21.88 -0.22
N ILE A 382 -25.94 -21.28 0.71
CA ILE A 382 -24.79 -21.88 1.38
C ILE A 382 -25.23 -22.31 2.80
N ASP A 383 -25.01 -23.57 3.13
CA ASP A 383 -25.28 -24.09 4.48
C ASP A 383 -24.05 -23.87 5.37
N TYR A 384 -23.96 -22.70 5.99
CA TYR A 384 -22.89 -22.36 6.93
C TYR A 384 -22.89 -23.20 8.21
N GLN A 385 -23.93 -24.02 8.46
CA GLN A 385 -24.05 -24.93 9.61
C GLN A 385 -23.77 -26.40 9.25
N SER A 386 -23.47 -26.70 7.99
CA SER A 386 -23.15 -28.06 7.56
C SER A 386 -21.96 -28.63 8.33
N PRO A 387 -22.03 -29.90 8.78
CA PRO A 387 -20.88 -30.57 9.38
C PRO A 387 -19.76 -30.92 8.35
N ASP A 388 -20.05 -30.79 7.06
CA ASP A 388 -19.19 -31.20 5.96
C ASP A 388 -18.16 -30.14 5.52
N TRP A 389 -18.06 -29.00 6.19
CA TRP A 389 -17.08 -27.95 5.89
C TRP A 389 -15.63 -28.43 5.93
N ASN A 390 -15.34 -29.53 6.65
CA ASN A 390 -14.02 -30.15 6.61
C ASN A 390 -13.56 -30.60 5.22
N LYS A 391 -14.47 -30.70 4.24
CA LYS A 391 -14.19 -31.01 2.84
C LYS A 391 -13.63 -29.82 2.02
N TRP A 392 -13.72 -28.62 2.56
CA TRP A 392 -13.22 -27.39 1.92
C TRP A 392 -11.72 -27.22 2.17
N TRP A 393 -11.24 -26.13 2.79
CA TRP A 393 -9.84 -25.98 3.15
C TRP A 393 -9.38 -26.97 4.24
N GLY A 394 -10.27 -27.29 5.17
CA GLY A 394 -10.03 -28.12 6.32
C GLY A 394 -9.52 -27.35 7.56
N PRO A 395 -9.84 -27.84 8.76
CA PRO A 395 -9.56 -27.17 10.03
C PRO A 395 -8.07 -27.11 10.40
N ASP A 396 -7.21 -27.91 9.73
CA ASP A 396 -5.77 -27.88 9.92
C ASP A 396 -5.09 -26.80 9.02
N TRP A 397 -5.85 -26.19 8.11
CA TRP A 397 -5.34 -25.22 7.15
C TRP A 397 -5.69 -23.77 7.46
N VAL A 398 -6.96 -23.53 7.81
CA VAL A 398 -7.48 -22.17 7.98
C VAL A 398 -8.28 -22.00 9.25
N ARG A 399 -8.34 -20.76 9.77
CA ARG A 399 -9.39 -20.27 10.66
C ARG A 399 -10.52 -19.74 9.83
N ALA A 400 -11.71 -20.14 10.17
CA ALA A 400 -12.93 -19.60 9.59
C ALA A 400 -14.03 -19.74 10.64
N GLY A 401 -15.05 -18.90 10.63
CA GLY A 401 -16.18 -19.01 11.53
C GLY A 401 -17.15 -20.15 11.18
N LEU A 402 -16.62 -21.30 10.75
CA LEU A 402 -17.37 -22.45 10.23
C LEU A 402 -17.31 -23.63 11.21
N PRO A 403 -18.29 -24.57 11.15
CA PRO A 403 -18.29 -25.75 12.01
C PRO A 403 -17.01 -26.58 11.90
N GLY A 404 -16.40 -26.91 13.02
CA GLY A 404 -15.17 -27.71 13.10
C GLY A 404 -13.87 -26.95 12.86
N TYR A 405 -13.91 -25.69 12.42
CA TYR A 405 -12.72 -24.87 12.22
C TYR A 405 -12.27 -24.13 13.48
N PRO A 406 -10.97 -23.85 13.65
CA PRO A 406 -10.49 -22.91 14.64
C PRO A 406 -11.20 -21.57 14.49
N GLN A 407 -11.56 -20.94 15.61
CA GLN A 407 -12.17 -19.62 15.58
C GLN A 407 -11.11 -18.55 15.32
N PRO A 408 -11.45 -17.45 14.62
CA PRO A 408 -10.59 -16.28 14.49
C PRO A 408 -10.15 -15.77 15.86
N GLY A 409 -8.86 -15.37 15.94
CA GLY A 409 -8.30 -14.72 17.11
C GLY A 409 -8.55 -13.22 17.10
N THR A 410 -7.90 -12.53 18.03
CA THR A 410 -8.06 -11.08 18.24
C THR A 410 -6.78 -10.28 18.01
N ASP A 411 -5.72 -10.92 17.58
CA ASP A 411 -4.43 -10.30 17.27
C ASP A 411 -4.16 -10.25 15.76
N ASP A 412 -3.08 -9.57 15.36
CA ASP A 412 -2.76 -9.38 13.94
C ASP A 412 -2.55 -10.70 13.18
N VAL A 413 -2.01 -11.74 13.83
CA VAL A 413 -1.67 -13.02 13.16
C VAL A 413 -2.86 -13.97 13.11
N THR A 414 -3.71 -13.97 14.13
CA THR A 414 -4.83 -14.92 14.24
C THR A 414 -6.18 -14.32 13.92
N GLY A 415 -6.26 -13.00 13.71
CA GLY A 415 -7.47 -12.30 13.30
C GLY A 415 -7.67 -12.37 11.80
N THR A 416 -8.91 -12.57 11.36
CA THR A 416 -9.23 -12.59 9.93
C THR A 416 -9.24 -11.20 9.32
N VAL A 417 -8.68 -11.05 8.13
CA VAL A 417 -8.80 -9.84 7.31
C VAL A 417 -10.14 -9.89 6.56
N ALA A 418 -11.02 -8.96 6.82
CA ALA A 418 -12.34 -8.86 6.17
C ALA A 418 -13.18 -10.16 6.22
N GLY A 419 -12.95 -11.03 7.20
CA GLY A 419 -13.65 -12.32 7.31
C GLY A 419 -13.20 -13.39 6.30
N LEU A 420 -12.09 -13.18 5.62
CA LEU A 420 -11.46 -14.18 4.75
C LEU A 420 -10.91 -15.36 5.55
N PRO A 421 -10.90 -16.58 5.00
CA PRO A 421 -10.29 -17.75 5.67
C PRO A 421 -8.81 -17.53 5.90
N ASP A 422 -8.41 -17.48 7.16
CA ASP A 422 -7.07 -17.13 7.60
C ASP A 422 -6.20 -18.38 7.73
N PHE A 423 -5.07 -18.45 7.02
CA PHE A 423 -4.16 -19.58 7.07
C PHE A 423 -3.46 -19.73 8.43
N LEU A 424 -3.34 -20.97 8.91
CA LEU A 424 -2.65 -21.31 10.17
C LEU A 424 -1.12 -21.24 9.99
N THR A 425 -0.61 -20.08 9.57
CA THR A 425 0.82 -19.89 9.25
C THR A 425 1.74 -20.03 10.48
N GLU A 426 1.21 -19.77 11.66
CA GLU A 426 1.90 -19.91 12.95
C GLU A 426 2.03 -21.39 13.38
N SER A 427 1.28 -22.29 12.75
CA SER A 427 1.32 -23.71 13.09
C SER A 427 2.54 -24.40 12.46
N THR A 428 3.30 -25.09 13.27
CA THR A 428 4.41 -25.95 12.81
C THR A 428 3.98 -27.41 12.58
N LYS A 429 2.69 -27.72 12.77
CA LYS A 429 2.12 -29.05 12.58
C LYS A 429 2.20 -29.43 11.10
N PRO A 430 2.75 -30.62 10.76
CA PRO A 430 2.67 -31.13 9.40
C PRO A 430 1.22 -31.37 8.98
N VAL A 431 0.89 -30.96 7.75
CA VAL A 431 -0.42 -31.15 7.15
C VAL A 431 -0.33 -31.83 5.78
N GLY A 432 -1.42 -32.47 5.36
CA GLY A 432 -1.60 -32.92 3.97
C GLY A 432 -2.08 -31.76 3.08
N LEU A 433 -2.38 -32.07 1.81
CA LEU A 433 -3.07 -31.09 0.96
C LEU A 433 -4.42 -30.68 1.54
N PRO A 434 -4.86 -29.43 1.34
CA PRO A 434 -6.23 -29.06 1.64
C PRO A 434 -7.22 -29.99 0.91
N PRO A 435 -8.26 -30.47 1.56
CA PRO A 435 -9.21 -31.41 0.95
C PRO A 435 -9.73 -30.97 -0.41
N LEU A 436 -10.04 -29.69 -0.57
CA LEU A 436 -10.49 -29.16 -1.86
C LEU A 436 -9.45 -29.29 -2.96
N LEU A 437 -8.17 -29.06 -2.69
CA LEU A 437 -7.09 -29.22 -3.68
C LEU A 437 -6.75 -30.69 -3.90
N ALA A 438 -6.86 -31.53 -2.87
CA ALA A 438 -6.70 -32.97 -3.05
C ALA A 438 -7.77 -33.59 -3.96
N ALA A 439 -8.99 -33.03 -3.98
CA ALA A 439 -10.08 -33.46 -4.82
C ALA A 439 -10.10 -32.78 -6.23
N LYS A 440 -9.49 -31.61 -6.38
CA LYS A 440 -9.47 -30.82 -7.61
C LYS A 440 -8.62 -31.52 -8.69
N LYS A 441 -9.22 -31.82 -9.86
CA LYS A 441 -8.58 -32.65 -10.90
C LYS A 441 -7.46 -31.95 -11.67
N ASP A 442 -7.55 -30.63 -11.81
CA ASP A 442 -6.64 -29.82 -12.63
C ASP A 442 -5.62 -29.02 -11.83
N THR A 443 -5.54 -29.25 -10.51
CA THR A 443 -4.53 -28.61 -9.65
C THR A 443 -3.13 -29.14 -9.93
N ARG A 444 -2.11 -28.31 -9.69
CA ARG A 444 -0.70 -28.71 -9.66
C ARG A 444 -0.19 -28.96 -8.24
N ALA A 445 -1.04 -28.74 -7.23
CA ALA A 445 -0.68 -28.95 -5.83
C ALA A 445 -0.29 -30.43 -5.58
N LYS A 446 0.83 -30.64 -4.90
CA LYS A 446 1.32 -31.97 -4.53
C LYS A 446 1.60 -32.02 -3.05
N ALA A 447 1.33 -33.16 -2.43
CA ALA A 447 1.65 -33.38 -1.03
C ALA A 447 3.16 -33.24 -0.79
N LEU A 448 3.51 -32.51 0.24
CA LEU A 448 4.89 -32.30 0.70
C LEU A 448 5.12 -33.10 1.99
N PRO A 449 6.26 -33.79 2.15
CA PRO A 449 6.54 -34.55 3.35
C PRO A 449 6.82 -33.62 4.53
N ASN A 450 6.19 -33.89 5.67
CA ASN A 450 6.38 -33.13 6.92
C ASN A 450 6.30 -31.60 6.82
N ALA A 451 5.46 -31.09 5.90
CA ALA A 451 5.31 -29.67 5.64
C ALA A 451 4.17 -29.05 6.45
N SER A 452 4.39 -27.89 7.02
CA SER A 452 3.38 -27.04 7.64
C SER A 452 2.61 -26.24 6.57
N VAL A 453 1.55 -25.54 6.96
CA VAL A 453 0.79 -24.64 6.09
C VAL A 453 1.71 -23.61 5.43
N SER A 454 2.56 -22.94 6.21
CA SER A 454 3.51 -21.95 5.68
C SER A 454 4.53 -22.56 4.71
N ASP A 455 4.97 -23.80 4.92
CA ASP A 455 5.90 -24.48 4.00
C ASP A 455 5.26 -24.74 2.63
N TYR A 456 3.97 -25.12 2.60
CA TYR A 456 3.22 -25.26 1.34
C TYR A 456 3.07 -23.92 0.61
N LEU A 457 2.66 -22.86 1.31
CA LEU A 457 2.50 -21.54 0.72
C LEU A 457 3.82 -21.03 0.14
N ILE A 458 4.93 -21.20 0.87
CA ILE A 458 6.28 -20.85 0.38
C ILE A 458 6.62 -21.65 -0.88
N ALA A 459 6.39 -22.96 -0.87
CA ALA A 459 6.68 -23.81 -2.02
C ALA A 459 5.84 -23.40 -3.24
N TRP A 460 4.55 -23.15 -3.08
CA TRP A 460 3.66 -22.76 -4.17
C TRP A 460 4.04 -21.41 -4.79
N HIS A 461 4.34 -20.41 -3.96
CA HIS A 461 4.74 -19.09 -4.47
C HIS A 461 6.12 -19.12 -5.13
N THR A 462 7.10 -19.82 -4.56
CA THR A 462 8.46 -19.86 -5.11
C THR A 462 8.60 -20.76 -6.35
N ASP A 463 7.62 -21.65 -6.60
CA ASP A 463 7.55 -22.40 -7.87
C ASP A 463 7.37 -21.46 -9.08
N TRP A 464 6.61 -20.39 -8.93
CA TRP A 464 6.49 -19.36 -9.96
C TRP A 464 7.83 -18.68 -10.28
N VAL A 465 8.64 -18.40 -9.27
CA VAL A 465 10.00 -17.86 -9.44
C VAL A 465 10.90 -18.86 -10.18
N ARG A 466 10.92 -20.10 -9.74
CA ARG A 466 11.77 -21.18 -10.32
C ARG A 466 11.42 -21.47 -11.78
N ARG A 467 10.16 -21.38 -12.14
CA ARG A 467 9.67 -21.74 -13.49
C ARG A 467 9.70 -20.60 -14.48
N PHE A 468 9.52 -19.35 -14.04
CA PHE A 468 9.31 -18.20 -14.90
C PHE A 468 10.37 -17.10 -14.76
N GLY A 469 11.17 -17.11 -13.72
CA GLY A 469 12.17 -16.06 -13.49
C GLY A 469 11.56 -14.77 -12.95
N ILE A 470 10.53 -14.87 -12.13
CA ILE A 470 9.97 -13.72 -11.40
C ILE A 470 11.07 -13.14 -10.50
N ASP A 471 11.33 -11.83 -10.60
CA ASP A 471 12.48 -11.16 -9.99
C ASP A 471 12.25 -10.80 -8.52
N GLY A 472 11.01 -10.69 -8.11
CA GLY A 472 10.68 -10.33 -6.73
C GLY A 472 9.22 -10.53 -6.40
N PHE A 473 8.92 -10.36 -5.10
CA PHE A 473 7.54 -10.34 -4.58
C PHE A 473 7.20 -9.01 -3.93
N ARG A 474 5.96 -8.60 -4.11
CA ARG A 474 5.27 -7.72 -3.16
C ARG A 474 4.46 -8.60 -2.23
N ALA A 475 4.76 -8.53 -0.95
CA ALA A 475 4.07 -9.29 0.08
C ALA A 475 2.88 -8.50 0.61
N ASP A 476 1.70 -9.07 0.44
CA ASP A 476 0.44 -8.56 0.98
C ASP A 476 0.36 -8.77 2.49
N THR A 477 -0.33 -7.87 3.21
CA THR A 477 -0.71 -8.04 4.62
C THR A 477 0.42 -8.53 5.54
N VAL A 478 1.62 -7.93 5.44
CA VAL A 478 2.83 -8.39 6.15
C VAL A 478 2.66 -8.53 7.66
N LYS A 479 1.88 -7.65 8.29
CA LYS A 479 1.63 -7.68 9.73
C LYS A 479 0.90 -8.95 10.21
N HIS A 480 0.22 -9.62 9.31
CA HIS A 480 -0.66 -10.73 9.62
C HIS A 480 0.02 -12.11 9.59
N LEU A 481 1.34 -12.14 9.34
CA LEU A 481 2.15 -13.36 9.44
C LEU A 481 3.35 -13.16 10.37
N GLU A 482 3.90 -14.28 10.84
CA GLU A 482 5.12 -14.25 11.62
C GLU A 482 6.31 -13.78 10.78
N PRO A 483 7.19 -12.93 11.34
CA PRO A 483 8.40 -12.48 10.65
C PRO A 483 9.28 -13.62 10.11
N ALA A 484 9.38 -14.73 10.85
CA ALA A 484 10.16 -15.90 10.44
C ALA A 484 9.63 -16.56 9.15
N VAL A 485 8.32 -16.50 8.87
CA VAL A 485 7.71 -17.01 7.62
C VAL A 485 8.19 -16.19 6.44
N TRP A 486 8.21 -14.86 6.57
CA TRP A 486 8.72 -13.96 5.54
C TRP A 486 10.22 -14.17 5.26
N ALA A 487 11.03 -14.35 6.31
CA ALA A 487 12.45 -14.67 6.15
C ALA A 487 12.67 -15.98 5.37
N LYS A 488 11.87 -17.02 5.65
CA LYS A 488 11.90 -18.29 4.90
C LYS A 488 11.48 -18.09 3.44
N LEU A 489 10.43 -17.30 3.19
CA LEU A 489 9.98 -16.98 1.82
C LEU A 489 11.08 -16.27 1.03
N LYS A 490 11.75 -15.28 1.61
CA LYS A 490 12.88 -14.56 0.99
C LYS A 490 14.01 -15.52 0.64
N GLN A 491 14.38 -16.41 1.56
CA GLN A 491 15.42 -17.39 1.32
C GLN A 491 15.05 -18.35 0.18
N ALA A 492 13.83 -18.88 0.20
CA ALA A 492 13.34 -19.80 -0.82
C ALA A 492 13.22 -19.13 -2.20
N GLY A 493 12.73 -17.89 -2.24
CA GLY A 493 12.66 -17.09 -3.47
C GLY A 493 14.03 -16.78 -4.07
N THR A 494 15.01 -16.48 -3.21
CA THR A 494 16.40 -16.24 -3.63
C THR A 494 17.01 -17.52 -4.23
N ALA A 495 16.79 -18.67 -3.62
CA ALA A 495 17.25 -19.97 -4.15
C ALA A 495 16.58 -20.28 -5.50
N ALA A 496 15.25 -20.09 -5.59
CA ALA A 496 14.48 -20.37 -6.81
C ALA A 496 14.90 -19.47 -7.98
N LEU A 497 15.14 -18.18 -7.74
CA LEU A 497 15.61 -17.25 -8.78
C LEU A 497 17.04 -17.60 -9.25
N LYS A 498 17.90 -17.99 -8.30
CA LYS A 498 19.26 -18.45 -8.64
C LYS A 498 19.24 -19.70 -9.50
N GLU A 499 18.38 -20.67 -9.19
CA GLU A 499 18.16 -21.87 -10.00
C GLU A 499 17.69 -21.50 -11.41
N TRP A 500 16.69 -20.60 -11.51
CA TRP A 500 16.18 -20.16 -12.82
C TRP A 500 17.26 -19.46 -13.65
N LYS A 501 18.03 -18.54 -13.07
CA LYS A 501 19.13 -17.83 -13.76
C LYS A 501 20.21 -18.80 -14.25
N ALA A 502 20.56 -19.78 -13.44
CA ALA A 502 21.53 -20.82 -13.84
C ALA A 502 21.03 -21.68 -15.02
N ALA A 503 19.73 -21.98 -15.05
CA ALA A 503 19.09 -22.76 -16.13
C ALA A 503 18.81 -21.92 -17.39
N ASN A 504 18.77 -20.58 -17.28
CA ASN A 504 18.41 -19.66 -18.35
C ASN A 504 19.41 -18.47 -18.47
N PRO A 505 20.72 -18.74 -18.66
CA PRO A 505 21.75 -17.68 -18.65
C PRO A 505 21.55 -16.62 -19.71
N ASP A 506 20.96 -16.99 -20.87
CA ASP A 506 20.69 -16.06 -21.98
C ASP A 506 19.47 -15.17 -21.75
N LYS A 507 18.65 -15.48 -20.75
CA LYS A 507 17.45 -14.72 -20.38
C LYS A 507 17.60 -13.94 -19.08
N ALA A 508 18.61 -14.29 -18.27
CA ALA A 508 18.88 -13.61 -17.01
C ALA A 508 19.28 -12.15 -17.27
N LEU A 509 18.52 -11.23 -16.67
CA LEU A 509 18.70 -9.79 -16.90
C LEU A 509 19.94 -9.24 -16.17
N ASP A 510 20.22 -9.77 -14.99
CA ASP A 510 21.31 -9.38 -14.11
C ASP A 510 21.64 -10.49 -13.09
N ASP A 511 22.61 -10.23 -12.20
CA ASP A 511 23.00 -11.16 -11.11
C ASP A 511 22.40 -10.76 -9.76
N LEU A 512 21.41 -9.83 -9.75
CA LEU A 512 20.80 -9.36 -8.51
C LEU A 512 20.02 -10.47 -7.80
N PRO A 513 20.02 -10.47 -6.45
CA PRO A 513 19.23 -11.41 -5.69
C PRO A 513 17.73 -11.12 -5.85
N PHE A 514 16.92 -12.08 -5.45
CA PHE A 514 15.47 -11.96 -5.37
C PHE A 514 15.05 -10.78 -4.49
N TYR A 515 14.13 -9.95 -4.97
CA TYR A 515 13.66 -8.75 -4.27
C TYR A 515 12.36 -9.01 -3.50
N MET A 516 12.23 -8.44 -2.31
CA MET A 516 10.98 -8.44 -1.56
C MET A 516 10.63 -7.05 -1.06
N VAL A 517 9.44 -6.56 -1.44
CA VAL A 517 8.82 -5.37 -0.87
C VAL A 517 7.57 -5.75 -0.09
N GLY A 518 7.39 -5.21 1.11
CA GLY A 518 6.29 -5.55 2.01
C GLY A 518 5.26 -4.45 2.16
N GLU A 519 3.99 -4.85 2.20
CA GLU A 519 2.93 -3.98 2.67
C GLU A 519 2.77 -4.12 4.18
N VAL A 520 3.33 -3.17 4.91
CA VAL A 520 3.04 -2.97 6.33
C VAL A 520 2.12 -1.77 6.43
N TRP A 521 0.83 -2.00 6.60
CA TRP A 521 -0.18 -0.94 6.57
C TRP A 521 0.19 0.24 7.48
N ASP A 522 0.12 1.47 6.95
CA ASP A 522 0.50 2.73 7.58
C ASP A 522 2.01 2.93 7.85
N HIS A 523 2.88 2.09 7.28
CA HIS A 523 4.33 2.26 7.43
C HIS A 523 4.84 3.49 6.65
N GLY A 524 5.84 4.15 7.22
CA GLY A 524 6.52 5.30 6.60
C GLY A 524 8.01 5.03 6.36
N VAL A 525 8.82 6.10 6.33
CA VAL A 525 10.28 5.99 6.17
C VAL A 525 10.93 5.71 7.52
N ALA A 526 10.93 4.43 7.92
CA ALA A 526 11.56 3.94 9.14
C ALA A 526 12.13 2.54 8.92
N LYS A 527 13.37 2.29 9.38
CA LYS A 527 13.94 0.95 9.40
C LYS A 527 13.51 0.25 10.68
N ASP A 528 12.80 -0.86 10.53
CA ASP A 528 12.34 -1.67 11.65
C ASP A 528 12.72 -3.15 11.48
N PHE A 529 12.19 -4.02 12.34
CA PHE A 529 12.55 -5.44 12.35
C PHE A 529 12.11 -6.21 11.10
N TRP A 530 11.20 -5.69 10.27
CA TRP A 530 10.80 -6.35 9.02
C TRP A 530 11.97 -6.46 8.03
N TYR A 531 12.86 -5.44 8.00
CA TYR A 531 14.05 -5.48 7.16
C TYR A 531 15.00 -6.62 7.54
N GLN A 532 15.03 -7.02 8.82
CA GLN A 532 15.80 -8.17 9.29
C GLN A 532 15.12 -9.52 8.99
N ASN A 533 13.88 -9.49 8.50
CA ASN A 533 13.06 -10.66 8.21
C ASN A 533 12.73 -10.80 6.71
N GLY A 534 13.64 -10.36 5.85
CA GLY A 534 13.64 -10.67 4.44
C GLY A 534 13.16 -9.54 3.51
N PHE A 535 12.72 -8.41 4.04
CA PHE A 535 12.28 -7.30 3.20
C PHE A 535 13.45 -6.37 2.83
N ASP A 536 13.57 -6.08 1.54
CA ASP A 536 14.51 -5.10 1.00
C ASP A 536 13.91 -3.69 1.02
N SER A 537 12.59 -3.61 1.00
CA SER A 537 11.81 -2.38 1.00
C SER A 537 10.48 -2.57 1.69
N LEU A 538 9.91 -1.48 2.23
CA LEU A 538 8.51 -1.43 2.65
C LEU A 538 7.78 -0.30 1.91
N ILE A 539 6.48 -0.46 1.70
CA ILE A 539 5.63 0.56 1.08
C ILE A 539 5.53 1.76 2.03
N ASN A 540 5.80 2.96 1.51
CA ASN A 540 5.77 4.21 2.25
C ASN A 540 4.42 4.92 2.06
N PHE A 541 3.52 4.76 3.00
CA PHE A 541 2.19 5.38 3.01
C PHE A 541 2.23 6.89 3.31
N ASP A 542 3.26 7.35 4.03
CA ASP A 542 3.34 8.74 4.47
C ASP A 542 3.48 9.71 3.31
N TYR A 543 4.15 9.31 2.20
CA TYR A 543 4.35 10.23 1.09
C TYR A 543 3.02 10.67 0.48
N GLN A 544 2.11 9.75 0.22
CA GLN A 544 0.77 10.08 -0.29
C GLN A 544 0.00 10.97 0.69
N ARG A 545 0.04 10.65 1.98
CA ARG A 545 -0.80 11.30 3.00
C ARG A 545 -0.33 12.69 3.37
N GLU A 546 1.00 12.87 3.51
CA GLU A 546 1.58 14.04 4.15
C GLU A 546 2.30 14.97 3.16
N PHE A 547 2.86 14.43 2.07
CA PHE A 547 3.82 15.17 1.25
C PHE A 547 3.35 15.42 -0.19
N ALA A 548 2.61 14.51 -0.81
CA ALA A 548 2.30 14.59 -2.24
C ALA A 548 1.59 15.91 -2.61
N LEU A 549 0.52 16.27 -1.92
CA LEU A 549 -0.22 17.51 -2.22
C LEU A 549 0.56 18.79 -1.89
N PRO A 550 1.14 18.97 -0.68
CA PRO A 550 1.94 20.16 -0.39
C PRO A 550 3.09 20.37 -1.38
N GLN A 551 3.77 19.30 -1.77
CA GLN A 551 4.89 19.39 -2.72
C GLN A 551 4.43 19.62 -4.17
N ALA A 552 3.26 19.13 -4.54
CA ALA A 552 2.63 19.48 -5.82
C ALA A 552 2.19 20.96 -5.86
N GLN A 553 1.80 21.53 -4.74
CA GLN A 553 1.47 22.95 -4.62
C GLN A 553 2.73 23.82 -4.68
N CYS A 554 3.82 23.41 -4.02
CA CYS A 554 5.10 24.11 -4.09
C CYS A 554 6.29 23.15 -4.04
N MET A 555 6.90 22.88 -5.18
CA MET A 555 8.08 22.01 -5.27
C MET A 555 9.27 22.55 -4.47
N ALA A 556 9.44 23.87 -4.31
CA ALA A 556 10.50 24.43 -3.49
C ALA A 556 10.41 24.00 -2.02
N GLY A 557 9.22 23.64 -1.54
CA GLY A 557 8.99 23.03 -0.21
C GLY A 557 9.39 21.56 -0.07
N SER A 558 9.84 20.90 -1.15
CA SER A 558 10.24 19.49 -1.11
C SER A 558 11.61 19.24 -0.49
N ASP A 559 12.46 20.27 -0.36
CA ASP A 559 13.84 20.12 0.08
C ASP A 559 14.04 19.38 1.41
N PRO A 560 13.27 19.66 2.48
CA PRO A 560 13.41 18.95 3.75
C PRO A 560 13.12 17.45 3.61
N THR A 561 12.09 17.09 2.81
CA THR A 561 11.76 15.70 2.53
C THR A 561 12.86 15.02 1.73
N TYR A 562 13.36 15.66 0.67
CA TYR A 562 14.45 15.13 -0.15
C TYR A 562 15.72 14.92 0.67
N ALA A 563 16.12 15.91 1.46
CA ALA A 563 17.30 15.81 2.32
C ALA A 563 17.17 14.67 3.33
N SER A 564 16.02 14.55 3.95
CA SER A 564 15.77 13.50 4.95
C SER A 564 15.70 12.11 4.31
N TYR A 565 14.99 11.95 3.18
CA TYR A 565 14.93 10.64 2.50
C TYR A 565 16.31 10.23 2.01
N ALA A 566 17.07 11.15 1.35
CA ALA A 566 18.42 10.85 0.90
C ALA A 566 19.35 10.47 2.06
N SER A 567 19.29 11.17 3.20
CA SER A 567 20.13 10.86 4.35
C SER A 567 19.80 9.54 5.03
N ARG A 568 18.53 9.15 5.06
CA ARG A 568 18.07 7.91 5.73
C ARG A 568 18.23 6.69 4.83
N ILE A 569 17.76 6.80 3.57
CA ILE A 569 17.70 5.68 2.63
C ILE A 569 19.07 5.43 2.02
N ASN A 570 19.72 6.48 1.51
CA ASN A 570 20.92 6.32 0.66
C ASN A 570 22.21 6.13 1.44
N GLN A 571 22.20 6.25 2.76
CA GLN A 571 23.34 5.97 3.63
C GLN A 571 23.33 4.53 4.21
N ASP A 572 22.24 3.82 4.06
CA ASP A 572 22.08 2.45 4.55
C ASP A 572 21.72 1.53 3.37
N PRO A 573 22.62 0.68 2.89
CA PRO A 573 22.38 -0.19 1.74
C PRO A 573 21.34 -1.29 2.00
N GLU A 574 20.98 -1.52 3.27
CA GLU A 574 19.96 -2.47 3.68
C GLU A 574 18.60 -1.82 4.00
N PHE A 575 18.43 -0.56 3.58
CA PHE A 575 17.21 0.18 3.87
C PHE A 575 16.73 0.93 2.63
N ASN A 576 15.51 0.63 2.20
CA ASN A 576 14.82 1.38 1.17
C ASN A 576 13.31 1.38 1.45
N VAL A 577 12.59 2.25 0.77
CA VAL A 577 11.12 2.30 0.79
C VAL A 577 10.60 2.42 -0.63
N LEU A 578 9.33 2.05 -0.83
CA LEU A 578 8.63 2.25 -2.07
C LEU A 578 7.54 3.31 -1.86
N SER A 579 7.82 4.56 -2.24
CA SER A 579 6.90 5.69 -2.08
C SER A 579 5.92 5.79 -3.23
N TYR A 580 4.69 6.27 -2.98
CA TYR A 580 3.64 6.38 -3.98
C TYR A 580 2.73 7.61 -3.76
N ILE A 581 1.99 8.01 -4.78
CA ILE A 581 0.95 9.05 -4.71
C ILE A 581 -0.47 8.48 -4.84
N SER A 582 -0.60 7.33 -5.46
CA SER A 582 -1.86 6.60 -5.63
C SER A 582 -1.67 5.11 -5.39
N SER A 583 -2.71 4.43 -4.91
CA SER A 583 -2.73 2.99 -4.67
C SER A 583 -4.14 2.43 -4.87
N HIS A 584 -4.22 1.13 -5.06
CA HIS A 584 -5.48 0.38 -5.21
C HIS A 584 -6.28 0.24 -3.89
N ASP A 585 -5.67 0.56 -2.74
CA ASP A 585 -6.27 0.42 -1.40
C ASP A 585 -6.41 1.74 -0.66
N THR A 586 -5.86 2.84 -1.18
CA THR A 586 -5.92 4.13 -0.53
C THR A 586 -6.70 5.13 -1.38
N LYS A 587 -6.04 5.90 -2.22
CA LYS A 587 -6.70 6.88 -3.08
C LYS A 587 -6.00 7.00 -4.42
N LEU A 588 -6.68 7.60 -5.37
CA LEU A 588 -6.18 7.98 -6.67
C LEU A 588 -6.00 9.49 -6.68
N PHE A 589 -4.76 9.99 -6.81
CA PHE A 589 -4.46 11.41 -6.70
C PHE A 589 -5.29 12.26 -7.69
N PHE A 590 -5.32 11.86 -8.96
CA PHE A 590 -6.16 12.54 -9.94
C PHE A 590 -7.67 12.39 -9.65
N GLY A 591 -8.08 11.28 -9.09
CA GLY A 591 -9.47 11.04 -8.67
C GLY A 591 -9.95 12.06 -7.63
N ASP A 592 -9.09 12.42 -6.68
CA ASP A 592 -9.40 13.37 -5.62
C ASP A 592 -9.46 14.82 -6.12
N TYR A 593 -8.55 15.19 -7.02
CA TYR A 593 -8.37 16.61 -7.39
C TYR A 593 -8.87 16.98 -8.78
N GLN A 594 -8.93 16.05 -9.72
CA GLN A 594 -9.37 16.22 -11.11
C GLN A 594 -8.73 17.44 -11.82
N ASP A 595 -7.47 17.73 -11.50
CA ASP A 595 -6.71 18.90 -11.94
C ASP A 595 -5.45 18.45 -12.68
N VAL A 596 -5.45 18.56 -14.01
CA VAL A 596 -4.30 18.16 -14.86
C VAL A 596 -3.04 18.99 -14.57
N PRO A 597 -3.10 20.31 -14.40
CA PRO A 597 -1.99 21.10 -13.91
C PRO A 597 -1.41 20.60 -12.58
N LEU A 598 -2.25 20.23 -11.62
CA LEU A 598 -1.80 19.67 -10.33
C LEU A 598 -1.14 18.31 -10.52
N GLN A 599 -1.72 17.43 -11.35
CA GLN A 599 -1.17 16.12 -11.71
C GLN A 599 0.20 16.25 -12.39
N ARG A 600 0.42 17.31 -13.19
CA ARG A 600 1.72 17.65 -13.74
C ARG A 600 2.71 18.09 -12.66
N ARG A 601 2.29 18.91 -11.72
CA ARG A 601 3.14 19.40 -10.63
C ARG A 601 3.54 18.28 -9.64
N VAL A 602 2.63 17.35 -9.32
CA VAL A 602 2.99 16.24 -8.46
C VAL A 602 4.04 15.34 -9.10
N ALA A 603 4.03 15.19 -10.44
CA ALA A 603 5.07 14.48 -11.16
C ALA A 603 6.47 15.05 -10.89
N ASN A 604 6.61 16.40 -10.88
CA ASN A 604 7.89 17.06 -10.63
C ASN A 604 8.50 16.68 -9.28
N SER A 605 7.70 16.68 -8.22
CA SER A 605 8.19 16.34 -6.88
C SER A 605 8.36 14.84 -6.67
N PHE A 606 7.39 14.05 -7.16
CA PHE A 606 7.39 12.61 -6.95
C PHE A 606 8.46 11.87 -7.75
N MET A 607 8.59 12.15 -9.05
CA MET A 607 9.59 11.48 -9.90
C MET A 607 11.05 11.81 -9.53
N LEU A 608 11.26 12.88 -8.77
CA LEU A 608 12.57 13.28 -8.27
C LEU A 608 12.80 12.88 -6.80
N LEU A 609 11.94 12.06 -6.22
CA LEU A 609 12.05 11.61 -4.83
C LEU A 609 13.21 10.63 -4.66
N PRO A 610 14.04 10.72 -3.58
CA PRO A 610 15.00 9.69 -3.20
C PRO A 610 14.31 8.39 -2.76
N GLY A 611 14.99 7.26 -2.95
CA GLY A 611 14.47 5.92 -2.69
C GLY A 611 13.67 5.38 -3.88
N GLY A 612 13.07 4.21 -3.70
CA GLY A 612 12.19 3.58 -4.67
C GLY A 612 10.84 4.33 -4.81
N ILE A 613 10.27 4.28 -5.98
CA ILE A 613 8.94 4.83 -6.26
C ILE A 613 8.04 3.78 -6.91
N GLN A 614 6.74 3.89 -6.63
CA GLN A 614 5.68 3.09 -7.23
C GLN A 614 4.72 4.03 -7.98
N LEU A 615 4.66 3.91 -9.29
CA LEU A 615 3.70 4.60 -10.14
C LEU A 615 2.48 3.68 -10.33
N TYR A 616 1.35 4.08 -9.80
CA TYR A 616 0.10 3.34 -9.98
C TYR A 616 -0.48 3.65 -11.36
N TYR A 617 -0.84 2.60 -12.13
CA TYR A 617 -1.28 2.77 -13.52
C TYR A 617 -2.32 3.88 -13.67
N GLY A 618 -2.08 4.75 -14.61
CA GLY A 618 -2.94 5.91 -14.88
C GLY A 618 -2.64 7.18 -14.08
N ASP A 619 -1.69 7.17 -13.13
CA ASP A 619 -1.19 8.42 -12.53
C ASP A 619 -0.60 9.33 -13.59
N GLU A 620 0.15 8.76 -14.53
CA GLU A 620 0.79 9.48 -15.63
C GLU A 620 -0.20 10.04 -16.67
N SER A 621 -1.41 9.48 -16.71
CA SER A 621 -2.45 9.82 -17.69
C SER A 621 -3.63 10.61 -17.12
N GLY A 622 -3.61 10.90 -15.81
CA GLY A 622 -4.75 11.52 -15.15
C GLY A 622 -6.00 10.65 -15.21
N ARG A 623 -5.87 9.36 -14.85
CA ARG A 623 -6.97 8.41 -14.76
C ARG A 623 -7.91 8.78 -13.63
N GLY A 624 -9.21 8.88 -13.92
CA GLY A 624 -10.25 9.19 -12.95
C GLY A 624 -10.75 7.98 -12.17
N LEU A 625 -11.60 8.22 -11.19
CA LEU A 625 -12.31 7.17 -10.45
C LEU A 625 -13.26 6.39 -11.38
N ALA A 626 -13.61 5.17 -11.00
CA ALA A 626 -14.65 4.43 -11.68
C ALA A 626 -16.00 5.17 -11.61
N LYS A 627 -16.78 5.12 -12.70
CA LYS A 627 -17.97 5.95 -12.87
C LYS A 627 -19.08 5.66 -11.85
N ASP A 628 -19.28 4.42 -11.49
CA ASP A 628 -20.39 4.00 -10.64
C ASP A 628 -20.01 3.83 -9.16
N GLY A 629 -18.89 4.38 -8.79
CA GLY A 629 -18.62 4.76 -7.42
C GLY A 629 -18.77 3.70 -6.35
N GLY A 630 -18.63 2.44 -6.60
CA GLY A 630 -18.69 1.37 -5.58
C GLY A 630 -18.18 1.80 -4.20
N VAL A 631 -17.93 0.93 -3.32
CA VAL A 631 -17.21 1.25 -2.10
C VAL A 631 -15.79 1.75 -2.44
N PHE A 632 -15.15 2.42 -1.52
CA PHE A 632 -13.95 3.23 -1.71
C PHE A 632 -12.84 2.57 -2.57
N ASP A 633 -12.52 1.30 -2.32
CA ASP A 633 -11.45 0.59 -3.02
C ASP A 633 -11.80 0.26 -4.49
N GLN A 634 -13.07 -0.07 -4.79
CA GLN A 634 -13.45 -0.32 -6.19
C GLN A 634 -13.37 0.96 -7.03
N SER A 635 -13.66 2.12 -6.44
CA SER A 635 -13.64 3.39 -7.18
C SER A 635 -12.24 3.77 -7.68
N VAL A 636 -11.18 3.40 -6.96
CA VAL A 636 -9.77 3.66 -7.35
C VAL A 636 -9.19 2.59 -8.29
N ARG A 637 -9.98 1.54 -8.60
CA ARG A 637 -9.61 0.40 -9.47
C ARG A 637 -10.28 0.48 -10.85
N SER A 638 -10.49 1.70 -11.35
CA SER A 638 -11.03 1.95 -12.70
C SER A 638 -10.10 1.43 -13.80
N ASP A 639 -10.63 1.25 -15.01
CA ASP A 639 -9.83 0.84 -16.16
C ASP A 639 -8.83 1.90 -16.59
N MET A 640 -7.70 1.46 -17.17
CA MET A 640 -6.73 2.36 -17.77
C MET A 640 -7.37 3.19 -18.89
N ASN A 641 -7.20 4.49 -18.84
CA ASN A 641 -7.86 5.45 -19.76
C ASN A 641 -7.13 5.60 -21.11
N TRP A 642 -6.86 4.48 -21.80
CA TRP A 642 -6.12 4.45 -23.07
C TRP A 642 -6.67 5.39 -24.14
N GLN A 643 -7.98 5.55 -24.19
CA GLN A 643 -8.65 6.39 -25.21
C GLN A 643 -8.39 7.89 -24.99
N GLU A 644 -8.10 8.30 -23.77
CA GLU A 644 -7.92 9.72 -23.42
C GLU A 644 -6.48 10.22 -23.63
N ILE A 645 -5.51 9.30 -23.79
CA ILE A 645 -4.09 9.66 -23.87
C ILE A 645 -3.56 9.80 -25.31
N GLY A 646 -4.40 9.58 -26.31
CA GLY A 646 -4.03 9.66 -27.74
C GLY A 646 -3.75 11.08 -28.23
N SER A 647 -4.39 12.11 -27.62
CA SER A 647 -4.26 13.50 -28.00
C SER A 647 -4.68 14.44 -26.85
N GLY A 648 -4.46 15.75 -27.03
CA GLY A 648 -4.90 16.77 -26.08
C GLY A 648 -4.06 16.84 -24.81
N GLU A 649 -4.65 17.40 -23.75
CA GLU A 649 -3.95 17.72 -22.50
C GLU A 649 -3.39 16.49 -21.79
N LYS A 650 -4.12 15.37 -21.80
CA LYS A 650 -3.66 14.11 -21.17
C LYS A 650 -2.51 13.47 -21.94
N ALA A 651 -2.44 13.58 -23.26
CA ALA A 651 -1.28 13.17 -24.02
C ALA A 651 -0.02 13.97 -23.66
N GLU A 652 -0.17 15.28 -23.47
CA GLU A 652 0.94 16.12 -23.01
C GLU A 652 1.31 15.84 -21.54
N LEU A 653 0.36 15.47 -20.70
CA LEU A 653 0.63 14.99 -19.34
C LEU A 653 1.49 13.72 -19.36
N VAL A 654 1.13 12.72 -20.16
CA VAL A 654 1.92 11.48 -20.33
C VAL A 654 3.35 11.80 -20.80
N LYS A 655 3.52 12.68 -21.79
CA LYS A 655 4.86 13.10 -22.25
C LYS A 655 5.68 13.75 -21.13
N HIS A 656 5.04 14.53 -20.28
CA HIS A 656 5.69 15.13 -19.11
C HIS A 656 6.21 14.06 -18.15
N TRP A 657 5.39 13.09 -17.77
CA TRP A 657 5.78 11.96 -16.93
C TRP A 657 6.90 11.12 -17.58
N GLN A 658 6.82 10.87 -18.89
CA GLN A 658 7.86 10.17 -19.64
C GLN A 658 9.22 10.90 -19.55
N ARG A 659 9.27 12.21 -19.74
CA ARG A 659 10.54 12.98 -19.65
C ARG A 659 11.15 12.91 -18.26
N LEU A 660 10.34 13.03 -17.21
CA LEU A 660 10.81 12.90 -15.82
C LEU A 660 11.28 11.48 -15.51
N GLY A 661 10.51 10.47 -15.91
CA GLY A 661 10.86 9.07 -15.69
C GLY A 661 12.13 8.65 -16.45
N GLN A 662 12.29 9.09 -17.69
CA GLN A 662 13.51 8.85 -18.47
C GLN A 662 14.73 9.51 -17.83
N PHE A 663 14.59 10.73 -17.29
CA PHE A 663 15.65 11.39 -16.53
C PHE A 663 16.01 10.60 -15.28
N ARG A 664 15.01 10.17 -14.49
CA ARG A 664 15.23 9.31 -13.32
C ARG A 664 15.91 7.99 -13.68
N ALA A 665 15.48 7.35 -14.77
CA ALA A 665 16.07 6.09 -15.24
C ALA A 665 17.51 6.24 -15.73
N ALA A 666 17.84 7.39 -16.33
CA ALA A 666 19.19 7.70 -16.79
C ALA A 666 20.15 8.08 -15.65
N HIS A 667 19.61 8.55 -14.51
CA HIS A 667 20.40 9.10 -13.42
C HIS A 667 20.10 8.41 -12.09
N PRO A 668 20.83 7.33 -11.75
CA PRO A 668 20.76 6.67 -10.44
C PRO A 668 20.94 7.62 -9.25
N ALA A 669 21.64 8.74 -9.44
CA ALA A 669 21.81 9.78 -8.44
C ALA A 669 20.46 10.36 -7.95
N ILE A 670 19.40 10.35 -8.77
CA ILE A 670 18.09 10.85 -8.38
C ILE A 670 17.47 9.98 -7.27
N ALA A 671 17.54 8.66 -7.43
CA ALA A 671 16.96 7.73 -6.44
C ALA A 671 17.91 7.46 -5.27
N ALA A 672 19.19 7.22 -5.56
CA ALA A 672 20.14 6.62 -4.63
C ALA A 672 21.40 7.50 -4.37
N GLY A 673 21.37 8.77 -4.77
CA GLY A 673 22.47 9.71 -4.57
C GLY A 673 22.34 10.52 -3.28
N SER A 674 23.43 11.20 -2.92
CA SER A 674 23.41 12.26 -1.91
C SER A 674 22.52 13.40 -2.36
N HIS A 675 22.01 14.20 -1.42
CA HIS A 675 21.22 15.39 -1.72
C HIS A 675 21.82 16.61 -1.06
N LYS A 676 21.98 17.70 -1.84
CA LYS A 676 22.44 18.97 -1.32
C LYS A 676 21.74 20.13 -2.02
N LYS A 677 21.05 20.96 -1.25
CA LYS A 677 20.48 22.22 -1.72
C LYS A 677 21.57 23.19 -2.15
N LEU A 678 21.39 23.84 -3.29
CA LEU A 678 22.30 24.86 -3.84
C LEU A 678 21.76 26.28 -3.61
N SER A 679 20.43 26.49 -3.76
CA SER A 679 19.79 27.80 -3.65
C SER A 679 18.31 27.64 -3.31
N ASP A 680 17.74 28.67 -2.67
CA ASP A 680 16.29 28.78 -2.43
C ASP A 680 15.56 29.53 -3.58
N ALA A 681 16.25 30.42 -4.28
CA ALA A 681 15.66 31.21 -5.38
C ALA A 681 16.68 31.46 -6.52
N PRO A 682 16.57 30.77 -7.66
CA PRO A 682 15.65 29.65 -7.91
C PRO A 682 15.97 28.45 -7.02
N TYR A 683 14.93 27.71 -6.59
CA TYR A 683 15.16 26.49 -5.83
C TYR A 683 15.99 25.52 -6.66
N SER A 684 17.10 25.07 -6.13
CA SER A 684 17.96 24.15 -6.84
C SER A 684 18.72 23.23 -5.89
N PHE A 685 18.97 22.01 -6.36
CA PHE A 685 19.74 21.02 -5.63
C PHE A 685 20.61 20.19 -6.58
N VAL A 686 21.69 19.63 -6.03
CA VAL A 686 22.54 18.64 -6.70
C VAL A 686 22.35 17.27 -6.07
N ARG A 687 22.37 16.24 -6.88
CA ARG A 687 22.49 14.84 -6.45
C ARG A 687 23.66 14.16 -7.14
N GLU A 688 24.33 13.31 -6.36
CA GLU A 688 25.56 12.63 -6.81
C GLU A 688 25.56 11.17 -6.33
N LYS A 689 25.89 10.25 -7.25
CA LYS A 689 26.18 8.84 -6.95
C LYS A 689 27.34 8.37 -7.83
N GLY A 690 28.54 8.23 -7.23
CA GLY A 690 29.73 7.92 -8.01
C GLY A 690 30.03 8.98 -9.07
N ALA A 691 30.08 8.58 -10.33
CA ALA A 691 30.30 9.51 -11.45
C ALA A 691 29.03 10.21 -11.96
N ASP A 692 27.87 9.74 -11.54
CA ASP A 692 26.59 10.34 -11.92
C ASP A 692 26.30 11.56 -11.05
N LYS A 693 26.12 12.71 -11.71
CA LYS A 693 25.87 14.00 -11.06
C LYS A 693 24.86 14.78 -11.88
N VAL A 694 23.81 15.25 -11.21
CA VAL A 694 22.74 16.04 -11.81
C VAL A 694 22.40 17.25 -10.93
N VAL A 695 21.90 18.31 -11.55
CA VAL A 695 21.30 19.45 -10.85
C VAL A 695 19.88 19.64 -11.34
N VAL A 696 18.98 19.78 -10.40
CA VAL A 696 17.59 20.13 -10.66
C VAL A 696 17.36 21.58 -10.24
N VAL A 697 16.72 22.34 -11.11
CA VAL A 697 16.37 23.75 -10.85
C VAL A 697 14.88 23.95 -11.06
N PHE A 698 14.22 24.57 -10.12
CA PHE A 698 12.81 24.97 -10.21
C PHE A 698 12.72 26.50 -10.16
N ALA A 699 12.21 27.08 -11.24
CA ALA A 699 12.18 28.53 -11.42
C ALA A 699 11.13 29.26 -10.58
N GLY A 700 10.04 28.56 -10.19
CA GLY A 700 9.10 29.06 -9.19
C GLY A 700 9.76 29.21 -7.81
N ARG A 701 9.19 30.03 -6.95
CA ARG A 701 9.74 30.32 -5.61
C ARG A 701 8.68 30.19 -4.53
N GLN A 702 9.10 29.98 -3.30
CA GLN A 702 8.21 30.13 -2.14
C GLN A 702 7.67 31.54 -2.06
N PRO A 703 6.44 31.73 -1.56
CA PRO A 703 5.81 33.05 -1.36
C PRO A 703 6.63 33.99 -0.50
#